data_8a8cf8b1f6ed63ed35654ae4e2e301f4
#
_entry.id   8a8cf8b1f6ed63ed35654ae4e2e301f4
#
_cell.length_a   1.000
_cell.length_b   1.000
_cell.length_c   1.000
_cell.angle_alpha   90.00
_cell.angle_beta   90.00
_cell.angle_gamma   90.00
#
_symmetry.space_group_name_H-M   'P 1'
#
loop_
_entity.id
_entity.type
_entity.pdbx_description
1 polymer ?
#
loop_
_entity_poly.entity_id
_entity_poly.type
_entity_poly.pdbx_seq_one_letter_code
_entity_poly.pdbx_strand_id
1 'polypeptide(L)'
;TENIITYYAYDDCGRLTWVVTPKGSDLLSAGSSFSPESDFAKQNCYVYFYDEWGRVYEKRFPGREPMYIVYNRGDRPMMIQDGLMREKNQWLTFHYDGTGRITSQRLATDSGLTLLTRETLQMSFDTNSYPQLYSSSASQILTQHVYDRYPTTMPATLAFEEISDMTCDLTGIEPETLLDTSTTGLPTYEKLTAITDSSIGGEYHRAYYYDYKGREIQRVECDFEGNILRTTSRYDLIGNLLAQRESYTHGGTIDVLDRTFEYDSRSRMTKETAQFNDGEQAVVAYTYDDLGQLIGKTYGTGAHAIHETMDYNMQGWLSEKSSELFEMKLRYYDPEPYYGGDAYYTGNISEWWWQHKNVNGNYDADNNTYIFHYDDLSRLNDSRLTYNESEDITDEFVENGITYDKNSNIITLNRSSLSSDDMKNYRFSYSGNQRIKDETSNSDYEYDANGNIHKDALTGFYIYYNLLNLPTVIYTEGDMGLYYTYLSDGTKIEVCGYDDNEPTRYAGSLVYNDGTFESASFGGGRIVGTNNGANSEVHYFLTDHLGSTRVVAKVTPTGREDLDRKDYYPFGKEWTQSGMPTSDNRYTFSGKEQQHLRGQVVNYADFEARFYDSETGIFLQQDPLSEYSFQVSPYAYCGNNPINRIDLDGKRWDDPIQDAEIARQIKDAINAALNALISQEKRINNRINKINDNTKLSQEKKEERIAKEKQKLAEIDIQQDNLTYLSEGIDKMGSEDNPNIFTFETVEDEDGLTSTNTDGVTTMRNNGTFYNRVHEATHGAQIALGDLRVNQNGQALGGLSTPAREIQAYQNQAVLAGYETLPFSDHGGRPTKLKGITAPWIKGIKNSNGQYVY
;
A
#
# COMPACT_ATOMS: atom_id res chain seq x y z
N THR A 1 27.92 -9.73 -20.17
CA THR A 1 27.08 -9.72 -18.94
C THR A 1 28.00 -9.34 -17.78
N GLU A 2 27.81 -8.14 -17.23
CA GLU A 2 28.48 -7.77 -15.98
C GLU A 2 27.79 -8.44 -14.80
N ASN A 3 28.55 -9.06 -13.92
CA ASN A 3 28.00 -9.64 -12.71
C ASN A 3 27.56 -8.54 -11.74
N ILE A 4 26.32 -8.61 -11.26
CA ILE A 4 25.82 -7.76 -10.18
C ILE A 4 25.91 -8.57 -8.90
N ILE A 5 26.76 -8.14 -7.97
CA ILE A 5 27.13 -8.91 -6.78
C ILE A 5 26.88 -8.06 -5.54
N THR A 6 26.08 -8.58 -4.62
CA THR A 6 25.91 -8.03 -3.27
C THR A 6 26.64 -8.93 -2.28
N TYR A 7 27.49 -8.36 -1.42
CA TYR A 7 28.18 -9.12 -0.38
C TYR A 7 27.48 -8.96 0.96
N TYR A 8 27.31 -10.08 1.64
CA TYR A 8 26.73 -10.15 2.99
C TYR A 8 27.79 -10.67 3.95
N ALA A 9 27.97 -9.99 5.07
CA ALA A 9 28.84 -10.46 6.14
C ALA A 9 28.06 -10.60 7.44
N TYR A 10 28.38 -11.66 8.15
CA TYR A 10 27.68 -12.03 9.39
C TYR A 10 28.71 -12.11 10.53
N ASP A 11 28.26 -11.89 11.75
CA ASP A 11 29.06 -12.11 12.95
C ASP A 11 29.13 -13.60 13.33
N ASP A 12 29.89 -13.92 14.37
CA ASP A 12 30.06 -15.29 14.88
C ASP A 12 28.73 -15.91 15.40
N CYS A 13 27.69 -15.11 15.62
CA CYS A 13 26.35 -15.54 16.01
C CYS A 13 25.42 -15.71 14.79
N GLY A 14 25.89 -15.48 13.57
CA GLY A 14 25.12 -15.58 12.34
C GLY A 14 24.19 -14.38 12.09
N ARG A 15 24.42 -13.24 12.76
CA ARG A 15 23.63 -12.02 12.54
C ARG A 15 24.25 -11.20 11.42
N LEU A 16 23.43 -10.64 10.53
CA LEU A 16 23.85 -9.79 9.42
C LEU A 16 24.47 -8.49 9.94
N THR A 17 25.74 -8.26 9.67
CA THR A 17 26.45 -7.04 10.12
C THR A 17 26.76 -6.07 9.00
N TRP A 18 26.96 -6.59 7.79
CA TRP A 18 27.26 -5.77 6.63
C TRP A 18 26.57 -6.28 5.40
N VAL A 19 26.07 -5.34 4.59
CA VAL A 19 25.71 -5.58 3.20
C VAL A 19 26.44 -4.56 2.35
N VAL A 20 27.24 -5.02 1.40
CA VAL A 20 27.91 -4.16 0.42
C VAL A 20 27.09 -4.17 -0.86
N THR A 21 26.61 -3.02 -1.29
CA THR A 21 25.80 -2.87 -2.49
C THR A 21 26.55 -3.30 -3.76
N PRO A 22 25.87 -3.60 -4.88
CA PRO A 22 26.51 -4.03 -6.11
C PRO A 22 27.59 -3.06 -6.63
N LYS A 23 27.33 -1.76 -6.58
CA LYS A 23 28.31 -0.73 -6.94
C LYS A 23 29.52 -0.72 -6.00
N GLY A 24 29.26 -0.85 -4.70
CA GLY A 24 30.30 -0.98 -3.69
C GLY A 24 31.16 -2.22 -3.92
N SER A 25 30.56 -3.34 -4.34
CA SER A 25 31.28 -4.59 -4.60
C SER A 25 32.33 -4.46 -5.70
N ASP A 26 32.09 -3.63 -6.71
CA ASP A 26 33.08 -3.35 -7.77
C ASP A 26 34.27 -2.54 -7.31
N LEU A 27 34.11 -1.76 -6.27
CA LEU A 27 35.17 -0.95 -5.69
C LEU A 27 36.07 -1.75 -4.74
N LEU A 28 35.67 -2.97 -4.37
CA LEU A 28 36.43 -3.83 -3.49
C LEU A 28 37.55 -4.53 -4.25
N SER A 29 38.75 -4.49 -3.69
CA SER A 29 39.89 -5.31 -4.14
C SER A 29 40.19 -6.39 -3.09
N ALA A 30 40.82 -7.47 -3.50
CA ALA A 30 41.22 -8.53 -2.60
C ALA A 30 42.12 -7.97 -1.47
N GLY A 31 41.69 -8.19 -0.22
CA GLY A 31 42.35 -7.68 0.97
C GLY A 31 41.97 -6.26 1.38
N SER A 32 40.97 -5.64 0.77
CA SER A 32 40.43 -4.38 1.24
C SER A 32 39.93 -4.52 2.69
N SER A 33 40.32 -3.56 3.53
CA SER A 33 39.76 -3.37 4.85
C SER A 33 39.21 -1.96 4.97
N PHE A 34 38.00 -1.81 5.50
CA PHE A 34 37.35 -0.52 5.70
C PHE A 34 36.63 -0.53 7.03
N SER A 35 36.47 0.65 7.62
CA SER A 35 35.70 0.85 8.85
C SER A 35 34.31 1.35 8.52
N PRO A 36 33.35 1.23 9.43
CA PRO A 36 32.02 1.82 9.27
C PRO A 36 32.03 3.35 9.08
N GLU A 37 33.12 4.01 9.52
CA GLU A 37 33.31 5.46 9.40
C GLU A 37 33.95 5.88 8.07
N SER A 38 34.39 4.94 7.25
CA SER A 38 35.00 5.26 5.95
C SER A 38 33.96 5.81 4.98
N ASP A 39 34.38 6.70 4.08
CA ASP A 39 33.50 7.21 3.01
C ASP A 39 32.96 6.09 2.13
N PHE A 40 33.75 5.04 1.93
CA PHE A 40 33.32 3.85 1.21
C PHE A 40 32.08 3.22 1.90
N ALA A 41 32.16 2.98 3.22
CA ALA A 41 31.07 2.35 3.95
C ALA A 41 29.82 3.25 3.99
N LYS A 42 30.03 4.55 4.25
CA LYS A 42 28.94 5.53 4.30
C LYS A 42 28.16 5.66 2.99
N GLN A 43 28.81 5.37 1.86
CA GLN A 43 28.19 5.51 0.54
C GLN A 43 27.68 4.20 -0.05
N ASN A 44 28.23 3.04 0.36
CA ASN A 44 28.01 1.79 -0.35
C ASN A 44 27.61 0.62 0.55
N CYS A 45 27.46 0.84 1.87
CA CYS A 45 27.20 -0.26 2.78
C CYS A 45 26.01 0.00 3.69
N TYR A 46 25.21 -1.04 3.92
CA TYR A 46 24.33 -1.13 5.07
C TYR A 46 25.11 -1.80 6.19
N VAL A 47 25.07 -1.23 7.40
CA VAL A 47 25.84 -1.73 8.54
C VAL A 47 24.94 -1.80 9.75
N TYR A 48 24.97 -2.94 10.44
CA TYR A 48 24.17 -3.19 11.62
C TYR A 48 25.04 -3.52 12.82
N PHE A 49 24.78 -2.87 13.93
CA PHE A 49 25.47 -3.13 15.19
C PHE A 49 24.52 -3.71 16.20
N TYR A 50 24.98 -4.75 16.88
CA TYR A 50 24.18 -5.51 17.83
C TYR A 50 24.72 -5.40 19.25
N ASP A 51 23.83 -5.30 20.21
CA ASP A 51 24.18 -5.40 21.62
C ASP A 51 24.38 -6.87 22.04
N GLU A 52 24.74 -7.08 23.31
CA GLU A 52 24.99 -8.42 23.88
C GLU A 52 23.74 -9.32 23.93
N TRP A 53 22.52 -8.78 23.81
CA TRP A 53 21.28 -9.53 23.67
C TRP A 53 20.89 -9.81 22.21
N GLY A 54 21.66 -9.32 21.23
CA GLY A 54 21.41 -9.52 19.81
C GLY A 54 20.42 -8.53 19.20
N ARG A 55 20.15 -7.40 19.86
CA ARG A 55 19.26 -6.35 19.34
C ARG A 55 20.09 -5.34 18.55
N VAL A 56 19.54 -4.87 17.43
CA VAL A 56 20.18 -3.83 16.60
C VAL A 56 20.09 -2.49 17.33
N TYR A 57 21.21 -1.96 17.76
CA TYR A 57 21.23 -0.67 18.45
C TYR A 57 21.67 0.50 17.58
N GLU A 58 22.27 0.22 16.42
CA GLU A 58 22.67 1.21 15.42
C GLU A 58 22.51 0.62 14.03
N LYS A 59 21.89 1.39 13.15
CA LYS A 59 21.76 1.10 11.73
C LYS A 59 22.45 2.22 10.94
N ARG A 60 23.19 1.84 9.89
CA ARG A 60 23.78 2.79 8.94
C ARG A 60 23.35 2.39 7.54
N PHE A 61 22.79 3.32 6.82
CA PHE A 61 22.37 3.14 5.45
C PHE A 61 23.21 4.02 4.51
N PRO A 62 23.42 3.59 3.25
CA PRO A 62 24.17 4.39 2.28
C PRO A 62 23.57 5.79 2.13
N GLY A 63 24.41 6.82 2.31
CA GLY A 63 24.00 8.22 2.15
C GLY A 63 23.14 8.80 3.28
N ARG A 64 23.03 8.13 4.43
CA ARG A 64 22.38 8.63 5.65
C ARG A 64 23.32 8.68 6.82
N GLU A 65 23.03 9.60 7.74
CA GLU A 65 23.61 9.55 9.07
C GLU A 65 23.06 8.37 9.88
N PRO A 66 23.85 7.82 10.85
CA PRO A 66 23.42 6.65 11.62
C PRO A 66 22.10 6.85 12.36
N MET A 67 21.29 5.81 12.45
CA MET A 67 20.12 5.72 13.31
C MET A 67 20.48 4.97 14.58
N TYR A 68 20.12 5.52 15.75
CA TYR A 68 20.35 4.92 17.06
C TYR A 68 19.06 4.45 17.69
N ILE A 69 19.12 3.29 18.35
CA ILE A 69 17.97 2.67 19.04
C ILE A 69 18.38 2.32 20.47
N VAL A 70 17.54 2.66 21.41
CA VAL A 70 17.68 2.33 22.84
C VAL A 70 16.55 1.43 23.26
N TYR A 71 16.83 0.37 23.97
CA TYR A 71 15.88 -0.68 24.34
C TYR A 71 15.66 -0.76 25.85
N ASN A 72 14.49 -1.25 26.27
CA ASN A 72 14.30 -1.69 27.65
C ASN A 72 14.73 -3.17 27.80
N ARG A 73 14.63 -3.70 29.04
CA ARG A 73 14.93 -5.11 29.34
C ARG A 73 13.96 -6.11 28.72
N GLY A 74 12.84 -5.69 28.21
CA GLY A 74 11.84 -6.51 27.53
C GLY A 74 11.94 -6.42 26.00
N ASP A 75 13.11 -6.03 25.47
CA ASP A 75 13.48 -5.94 24.06
C ASP A 75 12.61 -4.99 23.24
N ARG A 76 11.98 -4.01 23.91
CA ARG A 76 11.17 -2.98 23.22
C ARG A 76 12.00 -1.73 22.97
N PRO A 77 11.96 -1.14 21.77
CA PRO A 77 12.54 0.18 21.50
C PRO A 77 11.90 1.22 22.40
N MET A 78 12.68 1.94 23.16
CA MET A 78 12.22 3.02 24.04
C MET A 78 12.52 4.39 23.48
N MET A 79 13.63 4.52 22.75
CA MET A 79 14.03 5.77 22.11
C MET A 79 14.71 5.48 20.78
N ILE A 80 14.47 6.35 19.80
CA ILE A 80 15.11 6.31 18.47
C ILE A 80 15.61 7.71 18.15
N GLN A 81 16.76 7.79 17.47
CA GLN A 81 17.33 9.02 16.96
C GLN A 81 17.94 8.78 15.56
N ASP A 82 17.45 9.48 14.57
CA ASP A 82 18.03 9.55 13.23
C ASP A 82 18.95 10.76 13.06
N GLY A 83 19.43 11.02 11.82
CA GLY A 83 20.32 12.12 11.52
C GLY A 83 19.72 13.50 11.78
N LEU A 84 18.52 13.76 11.27
CA LEU A 84 17.81 15.04 11.45
C LEU A 84 17.45 15.31 12.92
N MET A 85 17.02 14.29 13.64
CA MET A 85 16.77 14.40 15.09
C MET A 85 18.05 14.72 15.84
N ARG A 86 19.20 14.16 15.43
CA ARG A 86 20.50 14.40 16.06
C ARG A 86 20.96 15.85 15.89
N GLU A 87 20.77 16.45 14.72
CA GLU A 87 21.06 17.87 14.47
C GLU A 87 20.29 18.80 15.41
N LYS A 88 19.07 18.40 15.79
CA LYS A 88 18.16 19.14 16.69
C LYS A 88 18.26 18.68 18.15
N ASN A 89 19.17 17.76 18.49
CA ASN A 89 19.28 17.11 19.82
C ASN A 89 17.95 16.48 20.27
N GLN A 90 17.22 15.88 19.37
CA GLN A 90 15.91 15.30 19.61
C GLN A 90 15.98 13.77 19.63
N TRP A 91 15.05 13.17 20.36
CA TRP A 91 14.83 11.73 20.44
C TRP A 91 13.34 11.45 20.33
N LEU A 92 12.95 10.52 19.50
CA LEU A 92 11.62 9.95 19.50
C LEU A 92 11.52 8.91 20.62
N THR A 93 10.55 9.05 21.52
CA THR A 93 10.38 8.16 22.68
C THR A 93 9.07 7.38 22.58
N PHE A 94 9.09 6.11 22.98
CA PHE A 94 7.95 5.20 22.95
C PHE A 94 7.55 4.78 24.35
N HIS A 95 6.27 4.89 24.66
CA HIS A 95 5.69 4.46 25.92
C HIS A 95 4.73 3.30 25.67
N TYR A 96 4.75 2.31 26.56
CA TYR A 96 4.01 1.07 26.39
C TYR A 96 3.10 0.81 27.57
N ASP A 97 1.99 0.09 27.35
CA ASP A 97 1.16 -0.47 28.43
C ASP A 97 1.76 -1.77 28.96
N GLY A 98 1.07 -2.39 29.93
CA GLY A 98 1.50 -3.66 30.55
C GLY A 98 1.50 -4.86 29.60
N THR A 99 0.77 -4.79 28.47
CA THR A 99 0.71 -5.83 27.46
C THR A 99 1.71 -5.59 26.31
N GLY A 100 2.29 -4.38 26.24
CA GLY A 100 3.33 -4.01 25.29
C GLY A 100 2.84 -3.27 24.07
N ARG A 101 1.60 -2.78 24.08
CA ARG A 101 1.08 -1.90 23.01
C ARG A 101 1.59 -0.47 23.27
N ILE A 102 1.89 0.26 22.19
CA ILE A 102 2.32 1.66 22.26
C ILE A 102 1.14 2.50 22.76
N THR A 103 1.36 3.23 23.87
CA THR A 103 0.37 4.18 24.41
C THR A 103 0.67 5.62 24.06
N SER A 104 1.93 5.97 23.81
CA SER A 104 2.29 7.27 23.25
C SER A 104 3.67 7.25 22.60
N GLN A 105 3.81 8.09 21.58
CA GLN A 105 5.08 8.52 21.01
C GLN A 105 5.28 10.00 21.32
N ARG A 106 6.51 10.37 21.68
CA ARG A 106 6.82 11.75 22.05
C ARG A 106 8.16 12.18 21.48
N LEU A 107 8.26 13.44 21.13
CA LEU A 107 9.53 14.06 20.76
C LEU A 107 10.13 14.74 22.01
N ALA A 108 11.28 14.27 22.44
CA ALA A 108 12.01 14.80 23.57
C ALA A 108 13.26 15.54 23.07
N THR A 109 13.44 16.80 23.48
CA THR A 109 14.63 17.60 23.14
C THR A 109 15.59 17.61 24.31
N ASP A 110 16.83 17.18 24.07
CA ASP A 110 17.90 17.23 25.06
C ASP A 110 18.54 18.63 25.09
N SER A 111 18.23 19.41 26.11
CA SER A 111 18.74 20.76 26.34
C SER A 111 19.83 20.82 27.41
N GLY A 112 20.38 19.67 27.81
CA GLY A 112 21.42 19.56 28.79
C GLY A 112 22.75 20.19 28.36
N LEU A 113 23.57 20.62 29.34
CA LEU A 113 24.93 21.10 29.06
C LEU A 113 25.82 20.01 28.45
N THR A 114 25.54 18.77 28.79
CA THR A 114 26.19 17.60 28.20
C THR A 114 25.10 16.72 27.61
N LEU A 115 25.08 16.58 26.26
CA LEU A 115 24.09 15.78 25.56
C LEU A 115 24.21 14.31 25.93
N LEU A 116 23.06 13.65 26.06
CA LEU A 116 23.02 12.24 26.42
C LEU A 116 23.35 11.39 25.18
N THR A 117 24.33 10.51 25.33
CA THR A 117 24.66 9.54 24.28
C THR A 117 23.75 8.34 24.35
N ARG A 118 23.65 7.58 23.25
CA ARG A 118 22.93 6.31 23.20
C ARG A 118 23.33 5.36 24.34
N GLU A 119 24.66 5.23 24.61
CA GLU A 119 25.20 4.36 25.66
C GLU A 119 24.73 4.78 27.04
N THR A 120 24.74 6.09 27.34
CA THR A 120 24.26 6.64 28.61
C THR A 120 22.76 6.38 28.79
N LEU A 121 21.98 6.55 27.72
CA LEU A 121 20.55 6.27 27.73
C LEU A 121 20.30 4.77 27.92
N GLN A 122 20.99 3.87 27.19
CA GLN A 122 20.86 2.43 27.32
C GLN A 122 21.17 1.97 28.74
N MET A 123 22.29 2.43 29.32
CA MET A 123 22.64 2.11 30.71
C MET A 123 21.54 2.51 31.71
N SER A 124 20.88 3.63 31.45
CA SER A 124 19.79 4.10 32.33
C SER A 124 18.58 3.14 32.25
N PHE A 125 18.22 2.66 31.06
CA PHE A 125 17.14 1.68 30.91
C PHE A 125 17.51 0.30 31.46
N ASP A 126 18.77 -0.12 31.32
CA ASP A 126 19.26 -1.39 31.87
C ASP A 126 19.27 -1.39 33.42
N THR A 127 19.40 -0.24 34.04
CA THR A 127 19.34 -0.09 35.51
C THR A 127 17.94 0.29 36.03
N ASN A 128 16.91 0.37 35.18
CA ASN A 128 15.58 0.90 35.49
C ASN A 128 15.58 2.34 36.04
N SER A 129 16.62 3.08 35.75
CA SER A 129 16.76 4.51 36.11
C SER A 129 16.36 5.34 34.89
N TYR A 130 15.06 5.38 34.59
CA TYR A 130 14.57 6.08 33.41
C TYR A 130 15.12 7.51 33.30
N PRO A 131 15.74 7.89 32.17
CA PRO A 131 16.29 9.23 31.98
C PRO A 131 15.21 10.30 32.16
N GLN A 132 15.62 11.47 32.71
CA GLN A 132 14.70 12.60 32.83
C GLN A 132 14.14 13.00 31.43
N LEU A 133 14.95 12.88 30.38
CA LEU A 133 14.55 13.13 28.99
C LEU A 133 13.37 12.25 28.60
N TYR A 134 13.36 10.97 28.97
CA TYR A 134 12.26 10.04 28.69
C TYR A 134 11.01 10.32 29.54
N SER A 135 11.19 10.68 30.80
CA SER A 135 10.10 10.90 31.77
C SER A 135 9.61 12.34 31.86
N SER A 136 10.24 13.26 31.12
CA SER A 136 9.94 14.67 31.15
C SER A 136 8.52 14.99 30.68
N SER A 137 7.80 15.77 31.48
CA SER A 137 6.53 16.40 31.06
C SER A 137 6.73 17.46 29.97
N ALA A 138 7.98 17.89 29.73
CA ALA A 138 8.32 18.82 28.65
C ALA A 138 8.49 18.16 27.28
N SER A 139 8.46 16.83 27.19
CA SER A 139 8.45 16.12 25.90
C SER A 139 7.12 16.37 25.19
N GLN A 140 7.19 16.70 23.90
CA GLN A 140 6.03 16.95 23.06
C GLN A 140 5.36 15.63 22.67
N ILE A 141 4.08 15.49 22.95
CA ILE A 141 3.31 14.31 22.52
C ILE A 141 3.09 14.42 21.02
N LEU A 142 3.48 13.40 20.27
CA LEU A 142 3.19 13.24 18.86
C LEU A 142 1.91 12.42 18.69
N THR A 143 1.90 11.22 19.31
CA THR A 143 0.74 10.33 19.28
C THR A 143 0.39 9.85 20.68
N GLN A 144 -0.88 9.62 20.93
CA GLN A 144 -1.36 8.96 22.14
C GLN A 144 -2.48 7.98 21.75
N HIS A 145 -2.37 6.73 22.18
CA HIS A 145 -3.35 5.68 21.90
C HIS A 145 -3.99 5.20 23.19
N VAL A 146 -5.29 4.96 23.15
CA VAL A 146 -6.06 4.34 24.23
C VAL A 146 -6.75 3.11 23.67
N TYR A 147 -6.61 2.00 24.40
CA TYR A 147 -7.16 0.68 24.05
C TYR A 147 -8.17 0.24 25.10
N ASP A 148 -8.99 -0.72 24.74
CA ASP A 148 -9.89 -1.48 25.63
C ASP A 148 -11.04 -0.67 26.24
N ARG A 149 -11.03 0.63 26.21
CA ARG A 149 -12.05 1.52 26.79
C ARG A 149 -11.96 2.92 26.25
N TYR A 150 -13.06 3.63 26.22
CA TYR A 150 -13.08 5.04 25.88
C TYR A 150 -12.60 5.89 27.08
N PRO A 151 -11.66 6.82 26.90
CA PRO A 151 -11.18 7.65 27.98
C PRO A 151 -12.25 8.67 28.40
N THR A 152 -12.34 8.93 29.71
CA THR A 152 -13.29 9.93 30.26
C THR A 152 -12.94 11.37 29.84
N THR A 153 -11.73 11.58 29.33
CA THR A 153 -11.23 12.88 28.84
C THR A 153 -11.47 13.07 27.35
N MET A 154 -12.07 12.10 26.66
CA MET A 154 -12.40 12.21 25.24
C MET A 154 -13.38 13.39 25.02
N PRO A 155 -13.14 14.26 24.04
CA PRO A 155 -14.08 15.31 23.65
C PRO A 155 -15.48 14.77 23.37
N ALA A 156 -16.50 15.44 23.90
CA ALA A 156 -17.89 15.00 23.69
C ALA A 156 -18.32 15.02 22.21
N THR A 157 -17.67 15.83 21.40
CA THR A 157 -17.86 15.93 19.95
C THR A 157 -17.52 14.64 19.20
N LEU A 158 -16.69 13.79 19.81
CA LEU A 158 -16.31 12.50 19.25
C LEU A 158 -17.26 11.36 19.61
N ALA A 159 -18.37 11.65 20.33
CA ALA A 159 -19.30 10.61 20.72
C ALA A 159 -19.89 9.87 19.51
N PHE A 160 -20.19 8.59 19.71
CA PHE A 160 -20.91 7.78 18.73
C PHE A 160 -22.29 8.40 18.45
N GLU A 161 -22.66 8.47 17.19
CA GLU A 161 -23.98 8.88 16.74
C GLU A 161 -24.60 7.81 15.87
N GLU A 162 -25.80 7.38 16.22
CA GLU A 162 -26.56 6.47 15.39
C GLU A 162 -27.12 7.22 14.18
N ILE A 163 -26.72 6.82 12.97
CA ILE A 163 -27.22 7.39 11.73
C ILE A 163 -28.28 6.46 11.15
N SER A 164 -29.54 6.84 11.28
CA SER A 164 -30.70 6.02 10.91
C SER A 164 -31.11 6.15 9.43
N ASP A 165 -30.65 7.20 8.74
CA ASP A 165 -31.05 7.56 7.37
C ASP A 165 -30.07 7.09 6.28
N MET A 166 -29.04 6.35 6.63
CA MET A 166 -28.19 5.68 5.64
C MET A 166 -29.00 4.61 4.92
N THR A 167 -29.41 4.92 3.70
CA THR A 167 -30.14 3.98 2.84
C THR A 167 -29.14 3.07 2.12
N CYS A 168 -29.08 1.81 2.51
CA CYS A 168 -28.61 0.73 1.66
C CYS A 168 -29.78 -0.24 1.47
N ASP A 169 -29.90 -0.85 0.29
CA ASP A 169 -30.94 -1.86 0.05
C ASP A 169 -30.59 -3.14 0.81
N LEU A 170 -31.08 -3.22 2.04
CA LEU A 170 -30.85 -4.33 2.97
C LEU A 170 -31.95 -5.38 2.89
N THR A 171 -32.64 -5.53 1.77
CA THR A 171 -33.73 -6.53 1.63
C THR A 171 -33.23 -7.93 1.97
N GLY A 172 -33.51 -8.35 3.21
CA GLY A 172 -33.14 -9.66 3.75
C GLY A 172 -31.85 -9.73 4.57
N ILE A 173 -31.20 -8.60 4.80
CA ILE A 173 -30.03 -8.49 5.69
C ILE A 173 -30.42 -7.56 6.83
N GLU A 174 -30.53 -8.08 8.06
CA GLU A 174 -30.59 -7.21 9.24
C GLU A 174 -29.21 -6.54 9.40
N PRO A 175 -29.07 -5.22 9.30
CA PRO A 175 -27.79 -4.57 9.57
C PRO A 175 -27.51 -4.75 11.06
N GLU A 176 -26.44 -5.47 11.36
CA GLU A 176 -25.91 -5.53 12.71
C GLU A 176 -25.19 -4.22 12.99
N THR A 177 -25.93 -3.18 13.31
CA THR A 177 -25.45 -1.81 13.58
C THR A 177 -25.33 -1.54 15.07
N LEU A 178 -25.38 -2.58 15.90
CA LEU A 178 -25.30 -2.39 17.34
C LEU A 178 -23.84 -2.16 17.75
N LEU A 179 -23.62 -0.98 18.30
CA LEU A 179 -22.38 -0.63 18.99
C LEU A 179 -22.10 -1.69 20.08
N ASP A 180 -20.99 -2.39 19.97
CA ASP A 180 -20.50 -3.22 21.07
C ASP A 180 -19.64 -2.36 22.01
N THR A 181 -19.89 -2.48 23.29
CA THR A 181 -19.10 -1.84 24.33
C THR A 181 -17.89 -2.69 24.75
N SER A 182 -17.77 -3.91 24.24
CA SER A 182 -16.64 -4.80 24.49
C SER A 182 -15.49 -4.48 23.51
N THR A 183 -14.66 -3.53 23.91
CA THR A 183 -13.53 -3.05 23.09
C THR A 183 -12.18 -3.66 23.49
N THR A 184 -12.19 -4.83 24.14
CA THR A 184 -10.96 -5.50 24.59
C THR A 184 -10.05 -5.84 23.42
N GLY A 185 -8.82 -5.36 23.45
CA GLY A 185 -7.84 -5.56 22.39
C GLY A 185 -7.84 -4.43 21.34
N LEU A 186 -8.91 -3.67 21.22
CA LEU A 186 -9.12 -2.69 20.17
C LEU A 186 -8.65 -1.28 20.56
N PRO A 187 -8.10 -0.47 19.64
CA PRO A 187 -7.89 0.95 19.84
C PRO A 187 -9.26 1.65 19.90
N THR A 188 -9.44 2.54 20.85
CA THR A 188 -10.72 3.26 21.02
C THR A 188 -10.59 4.75 20.82
N TYR A 189 -9.40 5.28 21.05
CA TYR A 189 -9.14 6.71 20.92
C TYR A 189 -7.67 6.97 20.63
N GLU A 190 -7.46 7.92 19.76
CA GLU A 190 -6.15 8.45 19.42
C GLU A 190 -6.14 9.97 19.52
N LYS A 191 -4.98 10.48 19.93
CA LYS A 191 -4.65 11.89 19.81
C LYS A 191 -3.37 12.00 19.00
N LEU A 192 -3.45 12.74 17.92
CA LEU A 192 -2.35 13.02 16.99
C LEU A 192 -1.99 14.49 17.07
N THR A 193 -0.79 14.84 16.66
CA THR A 193 -0.33 16.23 16.65
C THR A 193 0.01 16.65 15.23
N ALA A 194 -0.40 17.84 14.82
CA ALA A 194 -0.03 18.42 13.54
C ALA A 194 1.45 18.81 13.50
N ILE A 195 2.11 18.51 12.39
CA ILE A 195 3.53 18.76 12.14
C ILE A 195 3.66 19.66 10.91
N THR A 196 4.27 20.82 11.10
CA THR A 196 4.65 21.76 10.04
C THR A 196 6.17 21.89 10.00
N ASP A 197 6.71 22.71 9.10
CA ASP A 197 8.15 23.04 9.05
C ASP A 197 8.65 23.66 10.37
N SER A 198 7.92 24.65 10.88
CA SER A 198 8.37 25.50 11.98
C SER A 198 7.81 25.09 13.33
N SER A 199 6.79 24.24 13.39
CA SER A 199 6.11 23.88 14.62
C SER A 199 5.56 22.46 14.63
N ILE A 200 5.49 21.92 15.83
CA ILE A 200 4.72 20.73 16.18
C ILE A 200 3.65 21.21 17.15
N GLY A 201 2.39 21.17 16.76
CA GLY A 201 1.30 21.67 17.59
C GLY A 201 -0.04 21.53 16.89
N GLY A 202 -1.12 21.75 17.62
CA GLY A 202 -2.47 21.43 17.14
C GLY A 202 -2.82 19.98 17.45
N GLU A 203 -3.85 19.79 18.25
CA GLU A 203 -4.31 18.44 18.64
C GLU A 203 -5.39 17.97 17.67
N TYR A 204 -5.18 16.81 17.12
CA TYR A 204 -6.14 16.09 16.28
C TYR A 204 -6.60 14.85 17.03
N HIS A 205 -7.89 14.60 17.07
CA HIS A 205 -8.48 13.55 17.88
C HIS A 205 -9.25 12.58 16.99
N ARG A 206 -9.09 11.27 17.23
CA ARG A 206 -9.87 10.19 16.61
C ARG A 206 -10.51 9.31 17.67
N ALA A 207 -11.77 8.91 17.45
CA ALA A 207 -12.45 7.89 18.23
C ALA A 207 -12.98 6.80 17.28
N TYR A 208 -12.84 5.55 17.68
CA TYR A 208 -13.22 4.38 16.91
C TYR A 208 -14.33 3.61 17.60
N TYR A 209 -15.36 3.22 16.87
CA TYR A 209 -16.51 2.49 17.37
C TYR A 209 -16.72 1.21 16.57
N TYR A 210 -17.00 0.13 17.28
CA TYR A 210 -16.97 -1.21 16.73
C TYR A 210 -18.30 -1.93 16.91
N ASP A 211 -18.60 -2.88 16.02
CA ASP A 211 -19.65 -3.85 16.22
C ASP A 211 -19.14 -5.04 17.08
N TYR A 212 -20.03 -6.01 17.34
CA TYR A 212 -19.69 -7.19 18.15
C TYR A 212 -18.66 -8.15 17.51
N LYS A 213 -18.35 -7.98 16.20
CA LYS A 213 -17.28 -8.69 15.50
C LYS A 213 -15.95 -7.93 15.54
N GLY A 214 -15.91 -6.76 16.15
CA GLY A 214 -14.74 -5.89 16.20
C GLY A 214 -14.51 -5.09 14.91
N ARG A 215 -15.49 -5.00 13.99
CA ARG A 215 -15.39 -4.19 12.78
C ARG A 215 -15.70 -2.73 13.10
N GLU A 216 -14.93 -1.80 12.52
CA GLU A 216 -15.12 -0.36 12.69
C GLU A 216 -16.43 0.08 12.00
N ILE A 217 -17.43 0.41 12.78
CA ILE A 217 -18.72 0.92 12.28
C ILE A 217 -18.80 2.44 12.27
N GLN A 218 -17.97 3.12 13.07
CA GLN A 218 -17.87 4.57 13.02
C GLN A 218 -16.50 5.02 13.50
N ARG A 219 -15.91 5.97 12.78
CA ARG A 219 -14.75 6.74 13.18
C ARG A 219 -15.13 8.21 13.21
N VAL A 220 -14.75 8.89 14.28
CA VAL A 220 -15.01 10.32 14.45
C VAL A 220 -13.69 11.02 14.68
N GLU A 221 -13.41 11.99 13.86
CA GLU A 221 -12.19 12.79 13.88
C GLU A 221 -12.51 14.24 14.14
N CYS A 222 -11.68 14.91 14.94
CA CYS A 222 -11.83 16.33 15.23
C CYS A 222 -10.47 17.00 15.10
N ASP A 223 -10.36 17.97 14.22
CA ASP A 223 -9.13 18.72 14.01
C ASP A 223 -8.93 19.83 15.09
N PHE A 224 -7.80 20.51 15.00
CA PHE A 224 -7.42 21.57 15.93
C PHE A 224 -8.25 22.88 15.76
N GLU A 225 -9.04 23.00 14.69
CA GLU A 225 -9.98 24.09 14.47
C GLU A 225 -11.40 23.76 14.97
N GLY A 226 -11.63 22.49 15.33
CA GLY A 226 -12.91 21.98 15.79
C GLY A 226 -13.81 21.47 14.68
N ASN A 227 -13.29 21.32 13.44
CA ASN A 227 -14.01 20.65 12.38
C ASN A 227 -14.09 19.15 12.67
N ILE A 228 -15.20 18.51 12.29
CA ILE A 228 -15.48 17.11 12.61
C ILE A 228 -15.71 16.33 11.34
N LEU A 229 -14.91 15.30 11.13
CA LEU A 229 -15.16 14.26 10.13
C LEU A 229 -15.72 13.02 10.83
N ARG A 230 -16.88 12.56 10.40
CA ARG A 230 -17.50 11.34 10.88
C ARG A 230 -17.64 10.36 9.72
N THR A 231 -16.93 9.25 9.77
CA THR A 231 -17.04 8.15 8.81
C THR A 231 -17.85 7.04 9.44
N THR A 232 -19.00 6.70 8.87
CA THR A 232 -19.89 5.61 9.33
C THR A 232 -19.96 4.53 8.29
N SER A 233 -19.72 3.29 8.68
CA SER A 233 -19.66 2.12 7.80
C SER A 233 -20.72 1.08 8.19
N ARG A 234 -21.32 0.42 7.19
CA ARG A 234 -22.26 -0.68 7.37
C ARG A 234 -21.83 -1.89 6.58
N TYR A 235 -21.86 -3.03 7.23
CA TYR A 235 -21.40 -4.30 6.70
C TYR A 235 -22.51 -5.33 6.65
N ASP A 236 -22.39 -6.28 5.73
CA ASP A 236 -23.19 -7.49 5.76
C ASP A 236 -22.64 -8.51 6.79
N LEU A 237 -23.30 -9.67 6.88
CA LEU A 237 -22.89 -10.73 7.82
C LEU A 237 -21.48 -11.29 7.56
N ILE A 238 -21.04 -11.27 6.31
CA ILE A 238 -19.73 -11.84 5.89
C ILE A 238 -18.60 -10.79 5.82
N GLY A 239 -18.90 -9.51 6.10
CA GLY A 239 -17.91 -8.44 6.17
C GLY A 239 -17.85 -7.52 4.96
N ASN A 240 -18.68 -7.70 3.92
CA ASN A 240 -18.72 -6.76 2.80
C ASN A 240 -19.24 -5.39 3.26
N LEU A 241 -18.54 -4.32 2.89
CA LEU A 241 -18.98 -2.95 3.13
C LEU A 241 -20.16 -2.61 2.23
N LEU A 242 -21.34 -2.43 2.78
CA LEU A 242 -22.56 -2.14 2.02
C LEU A 242 -22.79 -0.65 1.81
N ALA A 243 -22.45 0.16 2.81
CA ALA A 243 -22.57 1.61 2.74
C ALA A 243 -21.53 2.28 3.63
N GLN A 244 -21.09 3.45 3.19
CA GLN A 244 -20.23 4.34 3.95
C GLN A 244 -20.70 5.78 3.79
N ARG A 245 -20.80 6.51 4.91
CA ARG A 245 -21.08 7.95 4.94
C ARG A 245 -19.90 8.67 5.56
N GLU A 246 -19.39 9.65 4.86
CA GLU A 246 -18.50 10.66 5.42
C GLU A 246 -19.29 11.95 5.61
N SER A 247 -19.41 12.44 6.84
CA SER A 247 -20.00 13.74 7.13
C SER A 247 -18.96 14.66 7.73
N TYR A 248 -18.73 15.78 7.05
CA TYR A 248 -17.75 16.77 7.46
C TYR A 248 -18.44 18.04 7.93
N THR A 249 -18.28 18.35 9.21
CA THR A 249 -18.82 19.57 9.85
C THR A 249 -17.71 20.60 9.91
N HIS A 250 -17.87 21.71 9.19
CA HIS A 250 -16.90 22.80 9.12
C HIS A 250 -17.60 24.13 8.90
N GLY A 251 -17.08 25.22 9.48
CA GLY A 251 -17.63 26.55 9.29
C GLY A 251 -19.12 26.72 9.62
N GLY A 252 -19.70 25.77 10.38
CA GLY A 252 -21.14 25.73 10.71
C GLY A 252 -22.03 25.07 9.65
N THR A 253 -21.43 24.45 8.62
CA THR A 253 -22.08 23.61 7.58
C THR A 253 -21.78 22.14 7.82
N ILE A 254 -22.59 21.26 7.25
CA ILE A 254 -22.36 19.83 7.23
C ILE A 254 -22.43 19.38 5.77
N ASP A 255 -21.34 18.85 5.29
CA ASP A 255 -21.27 18.22 3.98
C ASP A 255 -21.26 16.70 4.15
N VAL A 256 -21.92 16.00 3.25
CA VAL A 256 -22.11 14.55 3.33
C VAL A 256 -21.73 13.90 2.02
N LEU A 257 -20.86 12.90 2.08
CA LEU A 257 -20.58 11.98 1.00
C LEU A 257 -21.12 10.61 1.36
N ASP A 258 -22.16 10.17 0.65
CA ASP A 258 -22.70 8.84 0.76
C ASP A 258 -22.15 7.93 -0.33
N ARG A 259 -21.69 6.74 0.06
CA ARG A 259 -21.29 5.66 -0.86
C ARG A 259 -22.04 4.40 -0.54
N THR A 260 -22.50 3.67 -1.56
CA THR A 260 -23.12 2.36 -1.42
C THR A 260 -22.49 1.36 -2.36
N PHE A 261 -22.43 0.11 -1.93
CA PHE A 261 -21.73 -0.96 -2.64
C PHE A 261 -22.64 -2.18 -2.79
N GLU A 262 -22.65 -2.76 -3.97
CA GLU A 262 -23.35 -3.99 -4.27
C GLU A 262 -22.34 -5.09 -4.61
N TYR A 263 -22.66 -6.32 -4.24
CA TYR A 263 -21.77 -7.47 -4.41
C TYR A 263 -22.49 -8.63 -5.05
N ASP A 264 -21.78 -9.45 -5.77
CA ASP A 264 -22.29 -10.73 -6.26
C ASP A 264 -22.23 -11.83 -5.19
N SER A 265 -22.65 -13.03 -5.56
CA SER A 265 -22.65 -14.19 -4.64
C SER A 265 -21.25 -14.68 -4.24
N ARG A 266 -20.18 -14.13 -4.83
CA ARG A 266 -18.77 -14.42 -4.53
C ARG A 266 -18.12 -13.26 -3.77
N SER A 267 -18.90 -12.30 -3.27
CA SER A 267 -18.44 -11.07 -2.60
C SER A 267 -17.54 -10.17 -3.47
N ARG A 268 -17.68 -10.22 -4.79
CA ARG A 268 -17.02 -9.27 -5.68
C ARG A 268 -17.92 -8.06 -5.86
N MET A 269 -17.36 -6.87 -5.75
CA MET A 269 -18.10 -5.62 -5.91
C MET A 269 -18.64 -5.50 -7.34
N THR A 270 -19.95 -5.43 -7.49
CA THR A 270 -20.60 -5.28 -8.81
C THR A 270 -21.02 -3.86 -9.09
N LYS A 271 -21.12 -3.02 -8.06
CA LYS A 271 -21.50 -1.62 -8.24
C LYS A 271 -21.06 -0.77 -7.06
N GLU A 272 -20.59 0.42 -7.34
CA GLU A 272 -20.43 1.52 -6.41
C GLU A 272 -21.30 2.68 -6.82
N THR A 273 -21.93 3.32 -5.85
CA THR A 273 -22.66 4.56 -6.03
C THR A 273 -22.16 5.59 -5.03
N ALA A 274 -21.86 6.80 -5.48
CA ALA A 274 -21.43 7.88 -4.63
C ALA A 274 -22.26 9.14 -4.87
N GLN A 275 -22.56 9.90 -3.80
CA GLN A 275 -23.32 11.14 -3.90
C GLN A 275 -22.84 12.13 -2.85
N PHE A 276 -22.52 13.34 -3.27
CA PHE A 276 -22.15 14.44 -2.39
C PHE A 276 -23.38 15.32 -2.16
N ASN A 277 -23.80 15.45 -0.91
CA ASN A 277 -25.05 16.13 -0.51
C ASN A 277 -26.24 15.63 -1.37
N ASP A 278 -27.06 16.56 -1.86
CA ASP A 278 -28.18 16.28 -2.79
C ASP A 278 -27.78 16.42 -4.27
N GLY A 279 -26.46 16.36 -4.57
CA GLY A 279 -25.92 16.53 -5.92
C GLY A 279 -26.12 15.33 -6.84
N GLU A 280 -25.46 15.36 -7.99
CA GLU A 280 -25.48 14.29 -8.97
C GLU A 280 -24.90 13.00 -8.39
N GLN A 281 -25.54 11.87 -8.70
CA GLN A 281 -25.11 10.56 -8.25
C GLN A 281 -24.07 9.99 -9.23
N ALA A 282 -22.89 9.72 -8.74
CA ALA A 282 -21.85 8.95 -9.43
C ALA A 282 -22.16 7.45 -9.34
N VAL A 283 -22.03 6.73 -10.45
CA VAL A 283 -22.26 5.28 -10.51
C VAL A 283 -21.17 4.60 -11.29
N VAL A 284 -20.59 3.55 -10.73
CA VAL A 284 -19.69 2.63 -11.45
C VAL A 284 -20.16 1.20 -11.23
N ALA A 285 -20.34 0.46 -12.33
CA ALA A 285 -20.69 -0.95 -12.28
C ALA A 285 -19.52 -1.80 -12.82
N TYR A 286 -19.37 -3.00 -12.27
CA TYR A 286 -18.27 -3.91 -12.54
C TYR A 286 -18.80 -5.27 -13.01
N THR A 287 -18.20 -5.82 -14.03
CA THR A 287 -18.52 -7.15 -14.56
C THR A 287 -17.30 -8.05 -14.52
N TYR A 288 -17.51 -9.29 -14.18
CA TYR A 288 -16.45 -10.28 -14.03
C TYR A 288 -16.75 -11.53 -14.86
N ASP A 289 -15.70 -12.19 -15.32
CA ASP A 289 -15.81 -13.50 -15.95
C ASP A 289 -15.98 -14.65 -14.92
N ASP A 290 -16.06 -15.88 -15.40
CA ASP A 290 -16.17 -17.07 -14.54
C ASP A 290 -14.88 -17.35 -13.74
N LEU A 291 -13.74 -16.86 -14.20
CA LEU A 291 -12.45 -16.92 -13.51
C LEU A 291 -12.29 -15.85 -12.44
N GLY A 292 -13.19 -14.82 -12.42
CA GLY A 292 -13.20 -13.70 -11.49
C GLY A 292 -12.41 -12.49 -12.00
N GLN A 293 -11.91 -12.49 -13.22
CA GLN A 293 -11.24 -11.33 -13.82
C GLN A 293 -12.25 -10.23 -14.12
N LEU A 294 -11.86 -8.99 -13.90
CA LEU A 294 -12.66 -7.82 -14.20
C LEU A 294 -12.69 -7.58 -15.71
N ILE A 295 -13.79 -7.92 -16.37
CA ILE A 295 -13.93 -7.82 -17.83
C ILE A 295 -14.68 -6.57 -18.28
N GLY A 296 -15.21 -5.77 -17.36
CA GLY A 296 -15.88 -4.55 -17.75
C GLY A 296 -16.18 -3.61 -16.60
N LYS A 297 -16.17 -2.32 -16.91
CA LYS A 297 -16.66 -1.24 -16.06
C LYS A 297 -17.69 -0.42 -16.84
N THR A 298 -18.69 0.08 -16.14
CA THR A 298 -19.65 1.02 -16.70
C THR A 298 -19.68 2.27 -15.83
N TYR A 299 -19.39 3.41 -16.40
CA TYR A 299 -19.39 4.69 -15.73
C TYR A 299 -20.63 5.49 -16.08
N GLY A 300 -21.34 5.95 -15.07
CA GLY A 300 -22.62 6.64 -15.20
C GLY A 300 -23.80 5.69 -15.49
N THR A 301 -24.93 6.27 -15.86
CA THR A 301 -26.17 5.55 -16.12
C THR A 301 -26.84 6.02 -17.42
N GLY A 302 -27.77 5.21 -17.96
CA GLY A 302 -28.57 5.56 -19.13
C GLY A 302 -27.86 5.37 -20.47
N ALA A 303 -28.38 6.00 -21.52
CA ALA A 303 -27.96 5.76 -22.90
C ALA A 303 -26.54 6.30 -23.23
N HIS A 304 -26.02 7.16 -22.41
CA HIS A 304 -24.70 7.81 -22.60
C HIS A 304 -23.65 7.34 -21.59
N ALA A 305 -23.95 6.31 -20.79
CA ALA A 305 -22.95 5.67 -19.93
C ALA A 305 -21.71 5.25 -20.73
N ILE A 306 -20.54 5.32 -20.10
CA ILE A 306 -19.29 4.90 -20.74
C ILE A 306 -19.05 3.43 -20.35
N HIS A 307 -18.87 2.59 -21.35
CA HIS A 307 -18.63 1.17 -21.18
C HIS A 307 -17.18 0.86 -21.49
N GLU A 308 -16.46 0.33 -20.53
CA GLU A 308 -15.08 -0.11 -20.66
C GLU A 308 -15.05 -1.63 -20.60
N THR A 309 -14.41 -2.27 -21.57
CA THR A 309 -14.18 -3.71 -21.64
C THR A 309 -12.71 -4.01 -21.44
N MET A 310 -12.41 -5.18 -20.89
CA MET A 310 -11.06 -5.66 -20.63
C MET A 310 -10.93 -7.11 -21.08
N ASP A 311 -9.88 -7.39 -21.86
CA ASP A 311 -9.51 -8.72 -22.32
C ASP A 311 -8.15 -9.11 -21.73
N TYR A 312 -7.97 -10.42 -21.53
CA TYR A 312 -6.77 -10.99 -20.93
C TYR A 312 -6.22 -12.11 -21.78
N ASN A 313 -4.91 -12.26 -21.79
CA ASN A 313 -4.27 -13.38 -22.45
C ASN A 313 -4.39 -14.68 -21.62
N MET A 314 -3.80 -15.78 -22.12
CA MET A 314 -3.86 -17.09 -21.43
C MET A 314 -3.13 -17.12 -20.08
N GLN A 315 -2.20 -16.21 -19.84
CA GLN A 315 -1.51 -16.03 -18.56
C GLN A 315 -2.31 -15.20 -17.56
N GLY A 316 -3.44 -14.63 -17.98
CA GLY A 316 -4.23 -13.72 -17.15
C GLY A 316 -3.75 -12.26 -17.21
N TRP A 317 -2.79 -11.93 -18.09
CA TRP A 317 -2.31 -10.56 -18.22
C TRP A 317 -3.26 -9.74 -19.11
N LEU A 318 -3.49 -8.49 -18.73
CA LEU A 318 -4.34 -7.58 -19.51
C LEU A 318 -3.76 -7.41 -20.92
N SER A 319 -4.56 -7.69 -21.93
CA SER A 319 -4.15 -7.57 -23.34
C SER A 319 -4.84 -6.40 -24.05
N GLU A 320 -6.06 -6.07 -23.66
CA GLU A 320 -6.82 -4.98 -24.27
C GLU A 320 -7.75 -4.33 -23.23
N LYS A 321 -7.91 -3.03 -23.35
CA LYS A 321 -8.86 -2.22 -22.59
C LYS A 321 -9.48 -1.22 -23.54
N SER A 322 -10.80 -1.22 -23.69
CA SER A 322 -11.48 -0.39 -24.70
C SER A 322 -12.76 0.23 -24.15
N SER A 323 -12.95 1.51 -24.44
CA SER A 323 -14.17 2.25 -24.15
C SER A 323 -14.57 3.14 -25.32
N GLU A 324 -15.64 3.92 -25.14
CA GLU A 324 -16.07 4.91 -26.15
C GLU A 324 -15.11 6.11 -26.27
N LEU A 325 -14.22 6.34 -25.29
CA LEU A 325 -13.33 7.50 -25.28
C LEU A 325 -11.85 7.17 -25.34
N PHE A 326 -11.49 5.95 -24.95
CA PHE A 326 -10.10 5.51 -24.89
C PHE A 326 -9.98 4.02 -25.17
N GLU A 327 -8.93 3.63 -25.88
CA GLU A 327 -8.60 2.24 -26.15
C GLU A 327 -7.10 2.04 -26.01
N MET A 328 -6.70 0.90 -25.45
CA MET A 328 -5.30 0.49 -25.35
C MET A 328 -5.13 -1.01 -25.52
N LYS A 329 -3.95 -1.43 -26.01
CA LYS A 329 -3.55 -2.83 -26.16
C LYS A 329 -2.14 -3.02 -25.66
N LEU A 330 -1.92 -4.11 -24.96
CA LEU A 330 -0.63 -4.52 -24.42
C LEU A 330 -0.19 -5.83 -25.04
N ARG A 331 1.03 -5.87 -25.55
CA ARG A 331 1.65 -7.06 -26.10
C ARG A 331 2.88 -7.42 -25.27
N TYR A 332 3.11 -8.67 -25.07
CA TYR A 332 4.17 -9.20 -24.21
C TYR A 332 5.17 -10.07 -25.00
N TYR A 333 4.74 -11.20 -25.47
CA TYR A 333 5.55 -12.21 -26.20
C TYR A 333 5.21 -12.32 -27.68
N ASP A 334 4.32 -11.50 -28.16
CA ASP A 334 3.79 -11.47 -29.53
C ASP A 334 3.83 -10.05 -30.13
N PRO A 335 5.00 -9.35 -30.10
CA PRO A 335 5.13 -8.03 -30.70
C PRO A 335 4.83 -8.06 -32.20
N GLU A 336 4.42 -6.94 -32.75
CA GLU A 336 4.25 -6.81 -34.20
C GLU A 336 5.62 -6.95 -34.91
N PRO A 337 5.74 -7.82 -35.90
CA PRO A 337 7.06 -8.16 -36.47
C PRO A 337 7.83 -6.99 -37.10
N TYR A 338 7.14 -5.93 -37.45
CA TYR A 338 7.73 -4.77 -38.14
C TYR A 338 8.17 -3.64 -37.22
N TYR A 339 7.75 -3.64 -35.94
CA TYR A 339 8.19 -2.59 -34.99
C TYR A 339 9.54 -2.88 -34.33
N GLY A 340 10.01 -4.13 -34.42
CA GLY A 340 11.28 -4.55 -33.83
C GLY A 340 11.25 -4.69 -32.32
N GLY A 341 10.08 -4.90 -31.73
CA GLY A 341 9.90 -5.22 -30.31
C GLY A 341 10.45 -6.60 -29.96
N ASP A 342 10.92 -6.79 -28.74
CA ASP A 342 11.37 -8.08 -28.22
C ASP A 342 10.20 -8.85 -27.57
N ALA A 343 10.19 -10.17 -27.70
CA ALA A 343 9.19 -11.03 -27.05
C ALA A 343 9.59 -11.30 -25.59
N TYR A 344 8.75 -10.89 -24.63
CA TYR A 344 8.99 -11.09 -23.20
C TYR A 344 7.99 -12.10 -22.62
N TYR A 345 8.47 -13.25 -22.20
CA TYR A 345 7.68 -14.32 -21.58
C TYR A 345 7.59 -14.21 -20.05
N THR A 346 8.27 -13.21 -19.48
CA THR A 346 8.30 -12.92 -18.04
C THR A 346 7.28 -11.91 -17.57
N GLY A 347 6.41 -11.40 -18.46
CA GLY A 347 5.40 -10.41 -18.15
C GLY A 347 5.78 -8.97 -18.49
N ASN A 348 7.01 -8.69 -18.92
CA ASN A 348 7.34 -7.37 -19.43
C ASN A 348 6.53 -7.03 -20.67
N ILE A 349 5.98 -5.84 -20.73
CA ILE A 349 5.23 -5.33 -21.88
C ILE A 349 6.23 -4.97 -22.97
N SER A 350 6.08 -5.59 -24.14
CA SER A 350 6.88 -5.31 -25.34
C SER A 350 6.38 -4.08 -26.08
N GLU A 351 5.05 -4.00 -26.23
CA GLU A 351 4.40 -2.92 -26.94
C GLU A 351 3.16 -2.45 -26.21
N TRP A 352 2.94 -1.15 -26.25
CA TRP A 352 1.75 -0.52 -25.73
C TRP A 352 1.17 0.40 -26.80
N TRP A 353 0.07 -0.04 -27.41
CA TRP A 353 -0.72 0.70 -28.34
C TRP A 353 -1.86 1.40 -27.62
N TRP A 354 -2.17 2.68 -27.98
CA TRP A 354 -3.34 3.38 -27.46
C TRP A 354 -3.86 4.43 -28.43
N GLN A 355 -5.14 4.76 -28.25
CA GLN A 355 -5.80 5.80 -29.03
C GLN A 355 -6.94 6.47 -28.24
N HIS A 356 -7.02 7.78 -28.36
CA HIS A 356 -8.16 8.55 -27.90
C HIS A 356 -9.28 8.56 -28.94
N LYS A 357 -10.55 8.57 -28.44
CA LYS A 357 -11.76 8.66 -29.26
C LYS A 357 -12.52 9.91 -28.84
N ASN A 358 -13.20 10.58 -29.77
CA ASN A 358 -14.06 11.71 -29.44
C ASN A 358 -15.37 11.25 -28.79
N VAL A 359 -16.16 12.18 -28.29
CA VAL A 359 -17.42 11.90 -27.56
C VAL A 359 -18.45 11.07 -28.35
N ASN A 360 -18.31 10.98 -29.68
CA ASN A 360 -19.14 10.15 -30.56
C ASN A 360 -18.54 8.73 -30.75
N GLY A 361 -17.42 8.41 -30.12
CA GLY A 361 -16.74 7.14 -30.24
C GLY A 361 -15.92 6.97 -31.53
N ASN A 362 -15.71 8.06 -32.28
CA ASN A 362 -14.82 8.03 -33.44
C ASN A 362 -13.39 8.34 -33.00
N TYR A 363 -12.42 7.75 -33.67
CA TYR A 363 -11.02 8.06 -33.46
C TYR A 363 -10.75 9.54 -33.81
N ASP A 364 -10.12 10.24 -32.88
CA ASP A 364 -9.99 11.71 -32.93
C ASP A 364 -8.60 12.16 -33.35
N ALA A 365 -7.62 11.31 -33.17
CA ALA A 365 -6.23 11.55 -33.48
C ALA A 365 -5.55 10.30 -33.99
N ASP A 366 -4.31 10.42 -34.37
CA ASP A 366 -3.43 9.31 -34.67
C ASP A 366 -3.36 8.35 -33.48
N ASN A 367 -3.25 7.05 -33.74
CA ASN A 367 -2.94 6.09 -32.69
C ASN A 367 -1.43 6.12 -32.41
N ASN A 368 -1.10 5.76 -31.19
CA ASN A 368 0.27 5.74 -30.70
C ASN A 368 0.66 4.33 -30.33
N THR A 369 1.91 3.96 -30.60
CA THR A 369 2.47 2.68 -30.14
C THR A 369 3.84 2.93 -29.54
N TYR A 370 3.98 2.68 -28.25
CA TYR A 370 5.30 2.52 -27.62
C TYR A 370 5.83 1.10 -27.85
N ILE A 371 7.13 1.04 -28.15
CA ILE A 371 7.94 -0.19 -28.19
C ILE A 371 8.98 -0.07 -27.08
N PHE A 372 9.05 -1.06 -26.18
CA PHE A 372 9.92 -1.03 -25.02
C PHE A 372 11.03 -2.07 -25.13
N HIS A 373 12.21 -1.66 -24.69
CA HIS A 373 13.34 -2.55 -24.52
C HIS A 373 13.83 -2.48 -23.06
N TYR A 374 14.18 -3.65 -22.53
CA TYR A 374 14.63 -3.82 -21.15
C TYR A 374 16.03 -4.44 -21.13
N ASP A 375 16.75 -4.18 -20.05
CA ASP A 375 18.00 -4.89 -19.79
C ASP A 375 17.76 -6.26 -19.12
N ASP A 376 18.87 -6.98 -18.85
CA ASP A 376 18.82 -8.31 -18.22
C ASP A 376 18.21 -8.33 -16.80
N LEU A 377 18.01 -7.18 -16.16
CA LEU A 377 17.34 -7.00 -14.87
C LEU A 377 15.88 -6.52 -15.02
N SER A 378 15.34 -6.56 -16.23
CA SER A 378 14.01 -6.03 -16.54
C SER A 378 13.86 -4.52 -16.25
N ARG A 379 14.95 -3.72 -16.29
CA ARG A 379 14.89 -2.26 -16.20
C ARG A 379 14.70 -1.68 -17.60
N LEU A 380 13.84 -0.67 -17.72
CA LEU A 380 13.59 0.02 -18.99
C LEU A 380 14.87 0.74 -19.47
N ASN A 381 15.35 0.43 -20.65
CA ASN A 381 16.54 1.07 -21.23
C ASN A 381 16.25 1.90 -22.48
N ASP A 382 15.14 1.63 -23.17
CA ASP A 382 14.77 2.32 -24.39
C ASP A 382 13.26 2.27 -24.58
N SER A 383 12.67 3.38 -24.99
CA SER A 383 11.32 3.41 -25.52
C SER A 383 11.34 4.09 -26.90
N ARG A 384 10.53 3.59 -27.82
CA ARG A 384 10.37 4.16 -29.16
C ARG A 384 8.88 4.37 -29.40
N LEU A 385 8.56 5.32 -30.25
CA LEU A 385 7.18 5.64 -30.61
C LEU A 385 6.97 5.51 -32.11
N THR A 386 5.80 5.01 -32.49
CA THR A 386 5.29 5.09 -33.86
C THR A 386 3.83 5.53 -33.85
N TYR A 387 3.41 6.13 -34.94
CA TYR A 387 2.05 6.62 -35.16
C TYR A 387 1.35 5.84 -36.28
N ASN A 388 0.03 5.63 -36.12
CA ASN A 388 -0.84 5.08 -37.16
C ASN A 388 -0.38 3.70 -37.68
N GLU A 389 0.17 2.88 -36.79
CA GLU A 389 0.69 1.55 -37.16
C GLU A 389 1.73 1.64 -38.32
N SER A 390 2.48 2.75 -38.39
CA SER A 390 3.54 2.93 -39.38
C SER A 390 4.79 2.15 -38.98
N GLU A 391 5.55 1.67 -40.00
CA GLU A 391 6.89 1.13 -39.81
C GLU A 391 7.91 2.24 -39.45
N ASP A 392 7.56 3.50 -39.64
CA ASP A 392 8.41 4.64 -39.36
C ASP A 392 8.39 4.94 -37.85
N ILE A 393 9.51 4.70 -37.18
CA ILE A 393 9.72 5.04 -35.76
C ILE A 393 10.10 6.52 -35.67
N THR A 394 9.45 7.23 -34.76
CA THR A 394 9.77 8.63 -34.48
C THR A 394 10.64 8.77 -33.22
N ASP A 395 11.40 9.85 -33.16
CA ASP A 395 12.12 10.27 -31.97
C ASP A 395 11.30 11.26 -31.10
N GLU A 396 9.99 11.42 -31.40
CA GLU A 396 9.09 12.29 -30.63
C GLU A 396 8.55 11.56 -29.39
N PHE A 397 8.38 12.27 -28.29
CA PHE A 397 7.81 11.77 -27.02
C PHE A 397 8.41 10.46 -26.50
N VAL A 398 9.72 10.24 -26.68
CA VAL A 398 10.40 9.03 -26.24
C VAL A 398 11.31 9.28 -25.04
N GLU A 399 11.52 8.24 -24.27
CA GLU A 399 12.58 8.12 -23.28
C GLU A 399 13.51 7.01 -23.72
N ASN A 400 14.76 7.39 -24.06
CA ASN A 400 15.72 6.45 -24.61
C ASN A 400 17.12 6.68 -24.07
N GLY A 401 18.05 5.81 -24.45
CA GLY A 401 19.43 5.89 -23.98
C GLY A 401 19.56 5.85 -22.47
N ILE A 402 18.64 5.17 -21.79
CA ILE A 402 18.62 5.06 -20.35
C ILE A 402 19.71 4.06 -19.94
N THR A 403 20.62 4.51 -19.12
CA THR A 403 21.67 3.68 -18.57
C THR A 403 21.70 3.74 -17.06
N TYR A 404 22.14 2.67 -16.46
CA TYR A 404 22.13 2.49 -15.01
C TYR A 404 23.51 2.11 -14.49
N ASP A 405 23.81 2.53 -13.26
CA ASP A 405 24.92 1.91 -12.53
C ASP A 405 24.47 0.56 -11.91
N LYS A 406 25.40 -0.12 -11.24
CA LYS A 406 25.11 -1.43 -10.64
C LYS A 406 24.14 -1.42 -9.46
N ASN A 407 23.93 -0.27 -8.84
CA ASN A 407 22.89 -0.06 -7.84
C ASN A 407 21.55 0.35 -8.47
N SER A 408 21.41 0.32 -9.80
CA SER A 408 20.23 0.78 -10.53
C SER A 408 19.94 2.28 -10.42
N ASN A 409 20.95 3.12 -10.16
CA ASN A 409 20.82 4.56 -10.31
C ASN A 409 20.80 4.94 -11.80
N ILE A 410 19.90 5.81 -12.23
CA ILE A 410 19.82 6.30 -13.62
C ILE A 410 21.03 7.23 -13.89
N ILE A 411 21.95 6.81 -14.77
CA ILE A 411 23.13 7.60 -15.17
C ILE A 411 22.79 8.54 -16.31
N THR A 412 22.07 8.04 -17.31
CA THR A 412 21.61 8.84 -18.46
C THR A 412 20.15 8.59 -18.71
N LEU A 413 19.44 9.62 -19.15
CA LEU A 413 18.05 9.58 -19.61
C LEU A 413 17.91 10.65 -20.69
N ASN A 414 17.58 10.26 -21.90
CA ASN A 414 17.22 11.21 -22.94
C ASN A 414 15.70 11.25 -23.07
N ARG A 415 15.15 12.45 -23.15
CA ARG A 415 13.71 12.66 -23.36
C ARG A 415 13.50 13.68 -24.48
N SER A 416 12.74 13.32 -25.49
CA SER A 416 12.35 14.20 -26.58
C SER A 416 10.91 14.67 -26.44
N SER A 417 10.59 15.82 -27.03
CA SER A 417 9.23 16.32 -27.18
C SER A 417 8.77 16.26 -28.64
N LEU A 418 7.86 17.13 -29.07
CA LEU A 418 7.37 17.24 -30.46
C LEU A 418 8.47 17.48 -31.52
N SER A 419 9.66 17.85 -31.11
CA SER A 419 10.80 18.08 -31.99
C SER A 419 12.03 17.38 -31.44
N SER A 420 12.75 16.66 -32.30
CA SER A 420 14.05 16.10 -31.94
C SER A 420 15.08 17.17 -31.52
N ASP A 421 14.83 18.44 -31.91
CA ASP A 421 15.68 19.57 -31.53
C ASP A 421 15.49 19.98 -30.06
N ASP A 422 14.38 19.54 -29.42
CA ASP A 422 14.05 19.81 -28.02
C ASP A 422 14.43 18.62 -27.11
N MET A 423 15.32 17.74 -27.55
CA MET A 423 15.74 16.59 -26.77
C MET A 423 16.53 17.03 -25.53
N LYS A 424 16.02 16.69 -24.36
CA LYS A 424 16.73 16.84 -23.10
C LYS A 424 17.58 15.59 -22.83
N ASN A 425 18.88 15.80 -22.69
CA ASN A 425 19.84 14.73 -22.46
C ASN A 425 20.35 14.83 -21.02
N TYR A 426 19.69 14.16 -20.09
CA TYR A 426 20.10 14.15 -18.69
C TYR A 426 21.30 13.22 -18.50
N ARG A 427 22.27 13.69 -17.73
CA ARG A 427 23.43 12.90 -17.30
C ARG A 427 23.73 13.23 -15.85
N PHE A 428 23.77 12.20 -15.00
CA PHE A 428 23.91 12.36 -13.57
C PHE A 428 25.16 11.68 -13.03
N SER A 429 25.80 12.34 -12.06
CA SER A 429 26.90 11.78 -11.25
C SER A 429 26.41 11.43 -9.85
N TYR A 430 26.95 10.36 -9.29
CA TYR A 430 26.52 9.80 -8.02
C TYR A 430 27.65 9.57 -7.03
N SER A 431 27.39 9.82 -5.75
CA SER A 431 28.13 9.34 -4.61
C SER A 431 27.30 8.26 -3.90
N GLY A 432 27.73 6.99 -4.00
CA GLY A 432 26.85 5.88 -3.60
C GLY A 432 25.57 5.87 -4.43
N ASN A 433 24.42 6.04 -3.74
CA ASN A 433 23.11 6.16 -4.35
C ASN A 433 22.61 7.61 -4.44
N GLN A 434 23.31 8.56 -3.84
CA GLN A 434 22.95 9.96 -3.91
C GLN A 434 23.40 10.59 -5.23
N ARG A 435 22.47 11.16 -5.98
CA ARG A 435 22.74 11.95 -7.18
C ARG A 435 23.35 13.26 -6.74
N ILE A 436 24.61 13.50 -7.02
CA ILE A 436 25.34 14.68 -6.58
C ILE A 436 25.32 15.82 -7.59
N LYS A 437 25.14 15.50 -8.87
CA LYS A 437 25.21 16.50 -9.92
C LYS A 437 24.40 16.12 -11.14
N ASP A 438 23.75 17.13 -11.74
CA ASP A 438 23.36 17.12 -13.15
C ASP A 438 24.50 17.67 -13.98
N GLU A 439 25.16 16.81 -14.75
CA GLU A 439 26.28 17.19 -15.60
C GLU A 439 25.87 18.02 -16.81
N THR A 440 24.59 17.98 -17.16
CA THR A 440 24.03 18.72 -18.32
C THR A 440 23.88 20.19 -17.99
N SER A 441 23.27 20.52 -16.87
CA SER A 441 23.10 21.88 -16.36
C SER A 441 24.31 22.37 -15.55
N ASN A 442 25.21 21.47 -15.19
CA ASN A 442 26.33 21.67 -14.25
C ASN A 442 25.88 22.16 -12.87
N SER A 443 24.72 21.67 -12.39
CA SER A 443 24.11 22.04 -11.11
C SER A 443 24.26 20.90 -10.11
N ASP A 444 24.39 21.25 -8.82
CA ASP A 444 24.63 20.32 -7.74
C ASP A 444 23.35 20.04 -6.95
N TYR A 445 23.12 18.77 -6.59
CA TYR A 445 22.13 18.31 -5.63
C TYR A 445 22.68 18.39 -4.21
N GLU A 446 21.83 18.71 -3.25
CA GLU A 446 22.15 18.66 -1.83
C GLU A 446 21.19 17.76 -1.08
N TYR A 447 21.65 17.13 0.00
CA TYR A 447 20.87 16.18 0.80
C TYR A 447 20.90 16.58 2.27
N ASP A 448 19.81 16.24 2.97
CA ASP A 448 19.77 16.33 4.43
C ASP A 448 20.47 15.14 5.11
N ALA A 449 20.51 15.14 6.45
CA ALA A 449 21.14 14.07 7.23
C ALA A 449 20.43 12.71 7.12
N ASN A 450 19.19 12.66 6.68
CA ASN A 450 18.43 11.43 6.44
C ASN A 450 18.49 10.96 4.97
N GLY A 451 19.25 11.67 4.11
CA GLY A 451 19.41 11.33 2.70
C GLY A 451 18.27 11.79 1.80
N ASN A 452 17.40 12.70 2.26
CA ASN A 452 16.38 13.31 1.42
C ASN A 452 16.99 14.43 0.57
N ILE A 453 16.51 14.62 -0.66
CA ILE A 453 16.97 15.71 -1.53
C ILE A 453 16.53 17.05 -0.91
N HIS A 454 17.49 17.79 -0.39
CA HIS A 454 17.28 19.13 0.17
C HIS A 454 17.29 20.22 -0.91
N LYS A 455 18.11 20.04 -1.96
CA LYS A 455 18.15 20.91 -3.12
C LYS A 455 18.11 20.10 -4.41
N ASP A 456 17.11 20.36 -5.24
CA ASP A 456 17.03 19.79 -6.56
C ASP A 456 17.80 20.66 -7.58
N ALA A 457 18.77 20.05 -8.23
CA ALA A 457 19.62 20.73 -9.19
C ALA A 457 18.91 21.20 -10.47
N LEU A 458 17.85 20.49 -10.90
CA LEU A 458 17.13 20.80 -12.14
C LEU A 458 16.11 21.91 -11.98
N THR A 459 15.34 21.84 -10.90
CA THR A 459 14.25 22.78 -10.62
C THR A 459 14.74 23.99 -9.83
N GLY A 460 15.85 23.85 -9.10
CA GLY A 460 16.31 24.84 -8.14
C GLY A 460 15.47 24.91 -6.87
N PHE A 461 14.59 23.93 -6.66
CA PHE A 461 13.79 23.86 -5.44
C PHE A 461 14.63 23.47 -4.24
N TYR A 462 14.36 24.16 -3.12
CA TYR A 462 14.78 23.75 -1.79
C TYR A 462 13.61 23.06 -1.10
N ILE A 463 13.87 21.91 -0.47
CA ILE A 463 12.86 21.05 0.15
C ILE A 463 13.28 20.78 1.59
N TYR A 464 12.39 21.05 2.53
CA TYR A 464 12.56 20.74 3.94
C TYR A 464 11.63 19.61 4.36
N TYR A 465 12.09 18.82 5.30
CA TYR A 465 11.40 17.60 5.73
C TYR A 465 11.14 17.61 7.24
N ASN A 466 10.04 16.98 7.63
CA ASN A 466 9.73 16.75 9.03
C ASN A 466 10.43 15.46 9.57
N LEU A 467 10.12 15.13 10.82
CA LEU A 467 10.65 13.93 11.48
C LEU A 467 10.19 12.59 10.87
N LEU A 468 9.19 12.61 9.98
CA LEU A 468 8.70 11.45 9.23
C LEU A 468 9.33 11.37 7.82
N ASN A 469 10.27 12.26 7.49
CA ASN A 469 10.86 12.45 6.17
C ASN A 469 9.85 12.87 5.08
N LEU A 470 8.74 13.50 5.47
CA LEU A 470 7.76 14.07 4.55
C LEU A 470 8.10 15.54 4.27
N PRO A 471 7.99 16.02 3.01
CA PRO A 471 8.26 17.41 2.66
C PRO A 471 7.29 18.35 3.39
N THR A 472 7.82 19.33 4.10
CA THR A 472 7.01 20.35 4.76
C THR A 472 7.02 21.69 4.04
N VAL A 473 8.08 21.94 3.28
CA VAL A 473 8.22 23.15 2.45
C VAL A 473 8.93 22.80 1.15
N ILE A 474 8.40 23.32 0.04
CA ILE A 474 9.07 23.31 -1.27
C ILE A 474 9.08 24.75 -1.77
N TYR A 475 10.26 25.35 -2.01
CA TYR A 475 10.38 26.73 -2.46
C TYR A 475 11.59 26.97 -3.36
N THR A 476 11.63 28.11 -4.08
CA THR A 476 12.80 28.57 -4.86
C THR A 476 13.42 29.82 -4.25
N GLU A 477 14.72 30.09 -4.51
CA GLU A 477 15.35 31.32 -4.05
C GLU A 477 14.64 32.57 -4.61
N GLY A 478 14.10 33.39 -3.67
CA GLY A 478 13.45 34.67 -4.03
C GLY A 478 12.00 34.51 -4.44
N ASP A 479 11.44 33.34 -4.45
CA ASP A 479 10.03 33.06 -4.70
C ASP A 479 9.40 32.22 -3.59
N MET A 480 8.11 32.18 -3.60
CA MET A 480 7.26 31.62 -2.58
C MET A 480 7.05 30.13 -2.82
N GLY A 481 6.78 29.39 -1.75
CA GLY A 481 6.73 27.95 -1.76
C GLY A 481 5.38 27.35 -1.42
N LEU A 482 5.33 26.01 -1.44
CA LEU A 482 4.25 25.21 -0.88
C LEU A 482 4.61 24.80 0.54
N TYR A 483 3.64 24.86 1.44
CA TYR A 483 3.75 24.47 2.84
C TYR A 483 2.77 23.35 3.11
N TYR A 484 3.24 22.29 3.71
CA TYR A 484 2.47 21.08 4.00
C TYR A 484 2.30 20.91 5.51
N THR A 485 1.11 20.53 5.91
CA THR A 485 0.80 20.13 7.29
C THR A 485 0.41 18.65 7.30
N TYR A 486 1.10 17.90 8.14
CA TYR A 486 0.83 16.47 8.33
C TYR A 486 0.44 16.19 9.76
N LEU A 487 -0.33 15.14 9.99
CA LEU A 487 -0.46 14.55 11.32
C LEU A 487 0.77 13.71 11.64
N SER A 488 0.95 13.41 12.91
CA SER A 488 2.09 12.63 13.40
C SER A 488 2.08 11.13 12.96
N ASP A 489 1.02 10.66 12.32
CA ASP A 489 0.93 9.37 11.65
C ASP A 489 1.30 9.44 10.14
N GLY A 490 1.58 10.64 9.62
CA GLY A 490 1.92 10.89 8.22
C GLY A 490 0.75 11.35 7.35
N THR A 491 -0.46 11.37 7.86
CA THR A 491 -1.63 11.85 7.11
C THR A 491 -1.48 13.32 6.72
N LYS A 492 -1.51 13.65 5.43
CA LYS A 492 -1.53 15.01 4.92
C LYS A 492 -2.92 15.63 5.16
N ILE A 493 -2.99 16.75 5.84
CA ILE A 493 -4.25 17.44 6.18
C ILE A 493 -4.39 18.79 5.50
N GLU A 494 -3.28 19.43 5.11
CA GLU A 494 -3.34 20.76 4.51
C GLU A 494 -2.12 21.02 3.61
N VAL A 495 -2.35 21.73 2.51
CA VAL A 495 -1.32 22.33 1.65
C VAL A 495 -1.68 23.79 1.43
N CYS A 496 -0.71 24.70 1.59
CA CYS A 496 -0.92 26.14 1.47
C CYS A 496 0.22 26.77 0.65
N GLY A 497 -0.08 27.70 -0.25
CA GLY A 497 0.91 28.56 -0.90
C GLY A 497 1.33 29.72 0.03
N TYR A 498 2.53 30.27 -0.17
CA TYR A 498 3.08 31.35 0.68
C TYR A 498 2.21 32.62 0.70
N ASP A 499 1.67 33.00 -0.45
CA ASP A 499 0.77 34.18 -0.58
C ASP A 499 -0.71 33.80 -0.61
N ASP A 500 -1.01 32.51 -0.65
CA ASP A 500 -2.37 32.01 -0.69
C ASP A 500 -2.88 31.89 0.74
N ASN A 501 -3.81 32.76 1.11
CA ASN A 501 -4.62 32.55 2.31
C ASN A 501 -5.70 31.48 2.07
N GLU A 502 -5.55 30.68 1.02
CA GLU A 502 -6.54 29.71 0.53
C GLU A 502 -5.98 28.28 0.63
N PRO A 503 -5.93 27.70 1.83
CA PRO A 503 -5.38 26.36 1.98
C PRO A 503 -6.27 25.29 1.34
N THR A 504 -5.62 24.33 0.68
CA THR A 504 -6.25 23.06 0.31
C THR A 504 -6.25 22.14 1.52
N ARG A 505 -7.44 21.69 1.96
CA ARG A 505 -7.63 20.82 3.13
C ARG A 505 -8.17 19.47 2.72
N TYR A 506 -7.68 18.42 3.38
CA TYR A 506 -8.04 17.04 3.15
C TYR A 506 -8.81 16.50 4.37
N ALA A 507 -10.03 16.03 4.17
CA ALA A 507 -10.87 15.44 5.20
C ALA A 507 -11.45 14.11 4.69
N GLY A 508 -10.73 13.01 4.93
CA GLY A 508 -11.07 11.70 4.35
C GLY A 508 -11.03 11.75 2.81
N SER A 509 -12.15 11.40 2.18
CA SER A 509 -12.28 11.46 0.71
C SER A 509 -12.56 12.88 0.19
N LEU A 510 -12.84 13.82 1.07
CA LEU A 510 -13.26 15.18 0.76
C LEU A 510 -12.05 16.12 0.69
N VAL A 511 -12.04 17.01 -0.30
CA VAL A 511 -11.03 18.05 -0.48
C VAL A 511 -11.72 19.41 -0.56
N TYR A 512 -11.17 20.38 0.15
CA TYR A 512 -11.66 21.76 0.21
C TYR A 512 -10.56 22.74 -0.17
N ASN A 513 -10.93 23.78 -0.87
CA ASN A 513 -10.05 24.91 -1.17
C ASN A 513 -10.64 26.18 -0.54
N ASP A 514 -9.91 26.83 0.36
CA ASP A 514 -10.40 27.97 1.18
C ASP A 514 -11.79 27.74 1.80
N GLY A 515 -11.99 26.56 2.40
CA GLY A 515 -13.26 26.16 3.00
C GLY A 515 -14.40 25.88 2.02
N THR A 516 -14.14 25.98 0.72
CA THR A 516 -15.09 25.66 -0.36
C THR A 516 -14.87 24.23 -0.83
N PHE A 517 -15.96 23.46 -0.97
CA PHE A 517 -15.86 22.09 -1.50
C PHE A 517 -15.23 22.10 -2.90
N GLU A 518 -14.10 21.42 -3.01
CA GLU A 518 -13.39 21.24 -4.27
C GLU A 518 -13.77 19.93 -4.94
N SER A 519 -13.59 18.82 -4.22
CA SER A 519 -13.91 17.51 -4.77
C SER A 519 -13.99 16.40 -3.72
N ALA A 520 -14.60 15.28 -4.11
CA ALA A 520 -14.64 14.04 -3.33
C ALA A 520 -14.26 12.83 -4.20
N SER A 521 -13.45 11.91 -3.69
CA SER A 521 -13.04 10.70 -4.41
C SER A 521 -14.07 9.58 -4.30
N PHE A 522 -14.19 8.78 -5.37
CA PHE A 522 -14.89 7.50 -5.41
C PHE A 522 -14.18 6.56 -6.38
N GLY A 523 -14.52 5.27 -6.43
CA GLY A 523 -13.79 4.27 -7.19
C GLY A 523 -13.76 4.45 -8.72
N GLY A 524 -14.51 5.39 -9.28
CA GLY A 524 -14.54 5.69 -10.72
C GLY A 524 -14.05 7.08 -11.10
N GLY A 525 -13.59 7.89 -10.14
CA GLY A 525 -13.18 9.27 -10.40
C GLY A 525 -13.44 10.21 -9.23
N ARG A 526 -13.95 11.41 -9.52
CA ARG A 526 -14.22 12.42 -8.50
C ARG A 526 -15.56 13.12 -8.71
N ILE A 527 -16.23 13.46 -7.63
CA ILE A 527 -17.32 14.43 -7.62
C ILE A 527 -16.67 15.78 -7.39
N VAL A 528 -16.83 16.72 -8.32
CA VAL A 528 -16.11 18.00 -8.35
C VAL A 528 -17.08 19.14 -8.04
N GLY A 529 -16.71 20.05 -7.16
CA GLY A 529 -17.44 21.24 -6.82
C GLY A 529 -17.45 22.24 -7.97
N THR A 530 -18.60 22.83 -8.26
CA THR A 530 -18.76 23.88 -9.27
C THR A 530 -19.46 25.09 -8.66
N ASN A 531 -19.34 26.24 -9.30
CA ASN A 531 -19.98 27.48 -8.81
C ASN A 531 -19.61 27.77 -7.33
N ASN A 532 -18.32 27.79 -7.02
CA ASN A 532 -17.77 27.93 -5.67
C ASN A 532 -18.36 26.90 -4.68
N GLY A 533 -18.38 25.64 -5.06
CA GLY A 533 -18.85 24.54 -4.24
C GLY A 533 -20.37 24.45 -4.03
N ALA A 534 -21.13 25.39 -4.60
CA ALA A 534 -22.60 25.39 -4.45
C ALA A 534 -23.32 24.27 -5.22
N ASN A 535 -22.66 23.71 -6.21
CA ASN A 535 -23.13 22.57 -7.00
C ASN A 535 -21.99 21.56 -7.13
N SER A 536 -22.29 20.37 -7.56
CA SER A 536 -21.29 19.34 -7.87
C SER A 536 -21.64 18.65 -9.19
N GLU A 537 -20.62 18.13 -9.85
CA GLU A 537 -20.72 17.31 -11.05
C GLU A 537 -19.76 16.12 -10.96
N VAL A 538 -20.07 15.06 -11.71
CA VAL A 538 -19.31 13.81 -11.65
C VAL A 538 -18.30 13.76 -12.79
N HIS A 539 -17.02 13.63 -12.45
CA HIS A 539 -15.92 13.41 -13.37
C HIS A 539 -15.46 11.96 -13.27
N TYR A 540 -15.63 11.20 -14.33
CA TYR A 540 -15.17 9.81 -14.43
C TYR A 540 -13.76 9.78 -15.01
N PHE A 541 -12.90 8.94 -14.43
CA PHE A 541 -11.51 8.75 -14.85
C PHE A 541 -11.36 7.43 -15.58
N LEU A 542 -11.06 7.51 -16.87
CA LEU A 542 -10.62 6.35 -17.64
C LEU A 542 -9.10 6.27 -17.52
N THR A 543 -8.64 5.18 -16.97
CA THR A 543 -7.23 5.00 -16.65
C THR A 543 -6.57 3.94 -17.52
N ASP A 544 -5.25 3.99 -17.65
CA ASP A 544 -4.48 2.89 -18.22
C ASP A 544 -4.32 1.73 -17.21
N HIS A 545 -3.47 0.78 -17.54
CA HIS A 545 -3.19 -0.40 -16.73
C HIS A 545 -2.40 -0.09 -15.44
N LEU A 546 -1.73 1.06 -15.38
CA LEU A 546 -0.99 1.56 -14.21
C LEU A 546 -1.87 2.47 -13.31
N GLY A 547 -3.15 2.68 -13.67
CA GLY A 547 -4.03 3.60 -12.96
C GLY A 547 -3.83 5.07 -13.32
N SER A 548 -2.98 5.40 -14.31
CA SER A 548 -2.80 6.78 -14.74
C SER A 548 -4.03 7.28 -15.51
N THR A 549 -4.50 8.48 -15.17
CA THR A 549 -5.68 9.08 -15.81
C THR A 549 -5.39 9.42 -17.26
N ARG A 550 -6.10 8.80 -18.20
CA ARG A 550 -5.96 9.02 -19.65
C ARG A 550 -7.06 9.94 -20.20
N VAL A 551 -8.25 9.83 -19.64
CA VAL A 551 -9.39 10.70 -20.00
C VAL A 551 -10.17 11.03 -18.72
N VAL A 552 -10.50 12.31 -18.58
CA VAL A 552 -11.51 12.77 -17.62
C VAL A 552 -12.79 13.07 -18.41
N ALA A 553 -13.87 12.39 -18.07
CA ALA A 553 -15.12 12.49 -18.80
C ALA A 553 -16.30 12.74 -17.86
N LYS A 554 -17.32 13.41 -18.43
CA LYS A 554 -18.60 13.60 -17.78
C LYS A 554 -19.71 12.93 -18.58
N VAL A 555 -20.62 12.26 -17.90
CA VAL A 555 -21.82 11.66 -18.50
C VAL A 555 -23.00 12.55 -18.19
N THR A 556 -23.71 12.98 -19.22
CA THR A 556 -24.90 13.84 -19.10
C THR A 556 -26.14 13.14 -19.70
N PRO A 557 -27.36 13.57 -19.39
CA PRO A 557 -28.56 13.01 -20.01
C PRO A 557 -28.61 13.15 -21.54
N THR A 558 -27.84 14.07 -22.10
CA THR A 558 -27.84 14.43 -23.53
C THR A 558 -26.62 13.96 -24.29
N GLY A 559 -25.57 13.47 -23.60
CA GLY A 559 -24.31 13.05 -24.22
C GLY A 559 -23.20 12.79 -23.25
N ARG A 560 -22.01 12.69 -23.79
CA ARG A 560 -20.75 12.62 -23.05
C ARG A 560 -19.98 13.91 -23.30
N GLU A 561 -19.23 14.35 -22.29
CA GLU A 561 -18.27 15.46 -22.41
C GLU A 561 -16.88 14.92 -22.09
N ASP A 562 -15.93 15.29 -22.91
CA ASP A 562 -14.51 14.97 -22.72
C ASP A 562 -13.82 16.23 -22.18
N LEU A 563 -13.43 16.15 -20.91
CA LEU A 563 -12.94 17.29 -20.16
C LEU A 563 -11.42 17.41 -20.17
N ASP A 564 -10.73 16.28 -20.24
CA ASP A 564 -9.27 16.22 -20.16
C ASP A 564 -8.74 14.95 -20.83
N ARG A 565 -7.59 15.08 -21.50
CA ARG A 565 -6.85 13.96 -22.09
C ARG A 565 -5.39 14.10 -21.78
N LYS A 566 -4.80 12.97 -21.35
CA LYS A 566 -3.41 12.93 -20.95
C LYS A 566 -2.68 11.75 -21.56
N ASP A 567 -1.48 12.03 -22.04
CA ASP A 567 -0.50 11.03 -22.44
C ASP A 567 0.78 11.23 -21.64
N TYR A 568 1.48 10.12 -21.39
CA TYR A 568 2.63 10.11 -20.50
C TYR A 568 3.85 9.46 -21.16
N TYR A 569 5.01 9.96 -20.79
CA TYR A 569 6.26 9.25 -20.98
C TYR A 569 6.29 8.01 -20.09
N PRO A 570 7.16 7.04 -20.38
CA PRO A 570 7.29 5.82 -19.56
C PRO A 570 7.46 6.05 -18.06
N PHE A 571 8.28 7.04 -17.66
CA PHE A 571 8.45 7.42 -16.25
C PHE A 571 7.40 8.41 -15.73
N GLY A 572 6.28 8.59 -16.46
CA GLY A 572 5.10 9.27 -15.95
C GLY A 572 5.06 10.77 -16.13
N LYS A 573 6.08 11.39 -16.78
CA LYS A 573 5.95 12.78 -17.14
C LYS A 573 4.83 12.94 -18.19
N GLU A 574 3.99 13.93 -18.00
CA GLU A 574 2.89 14.24 -18.92
C GLU A 574 3.44 14.85 -20.24
N TRP A 575 2.89 14.43 -21.37
CA TRP A 575 3.20 15.03 -22.66
C TRP A 575 2.64 16.45 -22.75
N THR A 576 3.39 17.34 -23.33
CA THR A 576 2.91 18.69 -23.65
C THR A 576 2.42 18.70 -25.10
N GLN A 577 1.11 18.57 -25.28
CA GLN A 577 0.47 18.63 -26.59
C GLN A 577 -0.49 19.81 -26.67
N SER A 578 -0.52 20.50 -27.82
CA SER A 578 -1.49 21.57 -28.07
C SER A 578 -2.78 21.01 -28.67
N GLY A 579 -3.92 21.53 -28.22
CA GLY A 579 -5.23 21.19 -28.79
C GLY A 579 -5.98 20.03 -28.14
N MET A 580 -5.41 19.40 -27.12
CA MET A 580 -6.12 18.45 -26.25
C MET A 580 -7.04 19.21 -25.28
N PRO A 581 -8.19 18.66 -24.90
CA PRO A 581 -8.94 19.15 -23.75
C PRO A 581 -8.07 19.11 -22.48
N THR A 582 -8.19 20.12 -21.63
CA THR A 582 -7.46 20.20 -20.36
C THR A 582 -8.40 20.62 -19.25
N SER A 583 -8.22 20.06 -18.08
CA SER A 583 -8.95 20.40 -16.85
C SER A 583 -7.97 20.70 -15.70
N ASP A 584 -8.51 21.16 -14.58
CA ASP A 584 -7.74 21.38 -13.35
C ASP A 584 -7.49 20.08 -12.56
N ASN A 585 -7.70 18.91 -13.17
CA ASN A 585 -7.47 17.63 -12.54
C ASN A 585 -5.98 17.42 -12.25
N ARG A 586 -5.64 17.30 -10.98
CA ARG A 586 -4.28 17.05 -10.52
C ARG A 586 -3.97 15.57 -10.20
N TYR A 587 -4.97 14.69 -10.26
CA TYR A 587 -4.80 13.25 -10.07
C TYR A 587 -4.52 12.59 -11.41
N THR A 588 -3.23 12.36 -11.70
CA THR A 588 -2.77 12.04 -13.06
C THR A 588 -2.00 10.72 -13.13
N PHE A 589 -0.67 10.74 -13.16
CA PHE A 589 0.15 9.53 -13.26
C PHE A 589 -0.06 8.59 -12.05
N SER A 590 -0.33 7.31 -12.31
CA SER A 590 -0.68 6.29 -11.29
C SER A 590 -1.81 6.73 -10.33
N GLY A 591 -2.68 7.66 -10.78
CA GLY A 591 -3.74 8.24 -9.95
C GLY A 591 -3.26 9.16 -8.84
N LYS A 592 -1.95 9.46 -8.77
CA LYS A 592 -1.36 10.26 -7.71
C LYS A 592 -1.52 11.77 -7.95
N GLU A 593 -1.52 12.53 -6.85
CA GLU A 593 -1.73 13.97 -6.87
C GLU A 593 -0.46 14.70 -7.30
N GLN A 594 -0.53 15.40 -8.43
CA GLN A 594 0.53 16.33 -8.86
C GLN A 594 0.52 17.59 -8.00
N GLN A 595 1.70 18.02 -7.60
CA GLN A 595 1.84 19.25 -6.82
C GLN A 595 1.87 20.48 -7.73
N HIS A 596 1.14 21.51 -7.36
CA HIS A 596 1.02 22.74 -8.11
C HIS A 596 1.46 23.94 -7.28
N LEU A 597 2.38 24.73 -7.80
CA LEU A 597 2.77 26.02 -7.24
C LEU A 597 2.19 27.15 -8.11
N ARG A 598 1.23 27.93 -7.57
CA ARG A 598 0.54 29.02 -8.31
C ARG A 598 -0.06 28.58 -9.64
N GLY A 599 -0.65 27.39 -9.69
CA GLY A 599 -1.20 26.83 -10.92
C GLY A 599 -0.16 26.29 -11.91
N GLN A 600 1.14 26.31 -11.56
CA GLN A 600 2.19 25.65 -12.31
C GLN A 600 2.49 24.27 -11.74
N VAL A 601 2.56 23.29 -12.60
CA VAL A 601 2.93 21.92 -12.23
C VAL A 601 4.39 21.91 -11.80
N VAL A 602 4.65 21.37 -10.59
CA VAL A 602 5.99 21.29 -10.01
C VAL A 602 6.71 20.01 -10.44
N ASN A 603 6.06 19.16 -11.25
CA ASN A 603 6.51 17.82 -11.67
C ASN A 603 6.71 16.80 -10.54
N TYR A 604 6.33 17.12 -9.31
CA TYR A 604 6.36 16.19 -8.19
C TYR A 604 4.96 15.61 -7.95
N ALA A 605 4.87 14.30 -7.91
CA ALA A 605 3.66 13.57 -7.54
C ALA A 605 3.77 13.07 -6.09
N ASP A 606 2.71 13.24 -5.32
CA ASP A 606 2.63 12.77 -3.95
C ASP A 606 2.23 11.29 -3.91
N PHE A 607 3.18 10.43 -3.57
CA PHE A 607 2.99 9.00 -3.32
C PHE A 607 2.84 8.69 -1.82
N GLU A 608 2.38 9.65 -1.02
CA GLU A 608 2.17 9.53 0.43
C GLU A 608 3.47 9.50 1.23
N ALA A 609 4.20 8.38 1.23
CA ALA A 609 5.47 8.28 1.96
C ALA A 609 6.63 9.01 1.28
N ARG A 610 6.56 9.23 -0.03
CA ARG A 610 7.61 9.89 -0.82
C ARG A 610 7.01 10.75 -1.91
N PHE A 611 7.74 11.81 -2.29
CA PHE A 611 7.44 12.57 -3.49
C PHE A 611 8.25 12.07 -4.66
N TYR A 612 7.60 11.88 -5.78
CA TYR A 612 8.16 11.36 -7.03
C TYR A 612 8.42 12.47 -8.04
N ASP A 613 9.62 12.55 -8.55
CA ASP A 613 9.99 13.44 -9.67
C ASP A 613 9.83 12.69 -11.01
N SER A 614 8.75 12.95 -11.72
CA SER A 614 8.50 12.38 -13.05
C SER A 614 9.43 12.94 -14.15
N GLU A 615 10.10 14.08 -13.91
CA GLU A 615 11.09 14.62 -14.84
C GLU A 615 12.33 13.73 -14.93
N THR A 616 12.76 13.14 -13.83
CA THR A 616 13.98 12.36 -13.76
C THR A 616 13.79 10.90 -13.32
N GLY A 617 12.58 10.49 -13.06
CA GLY A 617 12.20 9.09 -12.76
C GLY A 617 12.65 8.58 -11.40
N ILE A 618 12.80 9.46 -10.40
CA ILE A 618 13.23 9.08 -9.04
C ILE A 618 12.33 9.67 -7.96
N PHE A 619 12.35 9.04 -6.78
CA PHE A 619 11.83 9.63 -5.56
C PHE A 619 12.81 10.65 -4.96
N LEU A 620 12.28 11.67 -4.28
CA LEU A 620 13.10 12.69 -3.61
C LEU A 620 13.66 12.20 -2.27
N GLN A 621 13.01 11.23 -1.66
CA GLN A 621 13.41 10.61 -0.39
C GLN A 621 13.88 9.19 -0.62
N GLN A 622 14.77 8.73 0.26
CA GLN A 622 15.12 7.31 0.30
C GLN A 622 13.92 6.48 0.75
N ASP A 623 13.78 5.32 0.15
CA ASP A 623 12.78 4.36 0.52
C ASP A 623 12.86 4.01 2.02
N PRO A 624 11.80 4.18 2.81
CA PRO A 624 11.75 3.73 4.20
C PRO A 624 12.06 2.24 4.34
N LEU A 625 11.80 1.47 3.26
CA LEU A 625 12.00 0.03 3.18
C LEU A 625 13.25 -0.36 2.37
N SER A 626 14.23 0.53 2.21
CA SER A 626 15.44 0.30 1.39
C SER A 626 16.29 -0.89 1.82
N GLU A 627 16.20 -1.30 3.11
CA GLU A 627 16.90 -2.48 3.62
C GLU A 627 16.26 -3.83 3.18
N TYR A 628 15.21 -3.80 2.33
CA TYR A 628 14.62 -4.98 1.70
C TYR A 628 15.18 -5.25 0.32
N SER A 629 15.76 -4.22 -0.30
CA SER A 629 16.18 -4.26 -1.69
C SER A 629 17.60 -3.71 -1.84
N PHE A 630 18.58 -4.32 -1.16
CA PHE A 630 19.99 -3.88 -1.14
C PHE A 630 20.65 -3.73 -2.52
N GLN A 631 20.09 -4.38 -3.53
CA GLN A 631 20.59 -4.36 -4.91
C GLN A 631 20.01 -3.22 -5.75
N VAL A 632 18.97 -2.52 -5.25
CA VAL A 632 18.32 -1.43 -5.98
C VAL A 632 18.56 -0.11 -5.27
N SER A 633 18.65 0.96 -6.02
CA SER A 633 18.76 2.32 -5.47
C SER A 633 17.54 2.64 -4.59
N PRO A 634 17.72 3.18 -3.39
CA PRO A 634 16.60 3.57 -2.53
C PRO A 634 15.78 4.75 -3.09
N TYR A 635 16.19 5.34 -4.20
CA TYR A 635 15.47 6.41 -4.90
C TYR A 635 14.76 5.92 -6.16
N ALA A 636 14.95 4.66 -6.56
CA ALA A 636 14.39 4.14 -7.79
C ALA A 636 12.87 3.98 -7.70
N TYR A 637 12.15 4.44 -8.72
CA TYR A 637 10.73 4.19 -8.90
C TYR A 637 10.53 2.81 -9.54
N CYS A 638 9.69 1.98 -8.92
CA CYS A 638 9.28 0.66 -9.45
C CYS A 638 10.46 -0.24 -9.89
N GLY A 639 11.63 -0.11 -9.24
CA GLY A 639 12.85 -0.83 -9.65
C GLY A 639 13.31 -0.49 -11.08
N ASN A 640 12.99 0.72 -11.58
CA ASN A 640 13.21 1.19 -12.97
C ASN A 640 12.43 0.39 -14.03
N ASN A 641 11.30 -0.17 -13.67
CA ASN A 641 10.37 -0.82 -14.60
C ASN A 641 8.97 -0.18 -14.47
N PRO A 642 8.82 1.11 -14.83
CA PRO A 642 7.61 1.89 -14.59
C PRO A 642 6.43 1.47 -15.49
N ILE A 643 6.68 0.61 -16.50
CA ILE A 643 5.66 0.14 -17.45
C ILE A 643 4.88 -1.06 -16.89
N ASN A 644 5.54 -1.88 -16.07
CA ASN A 644 4.95 -3.13 -15.58
C ASN A 644 4.60 -3.08 -14.09
N ARG A 645 5.04 -2.03 -13.37
CA ARG A 645 4.95 -1.93 -11.92
C ARG A 645 4.39 -0.60 -11.48
N ILE A 646 3.69 -0.61 -10.36
CA ILE A 646 3.17 0.59 -9.70
C ILE A 646 3.70 0.64 -8.26
N ASP A 647 3.87 1.84 -7.73
CA ASP A 647 4.09 2.07 -6.32
C ASP A 647 2.82 2.71 -5.74
N LEU A 648 2.15 2.03 -4.81
CA LEU A 648 0.85 2.48 -4.32
C LEU A 648 0.94 3.51 -3.20
N ASP A 649 1.97 3.43 -2.36
CA ASP A 649 2.08 4.24 -1.14
C ASP A 649 3.45 4.92 -0.98
N GLY A 650 4.29 4.88 -2.00
CA GLY A 650 5.64 5.43 -1.95
C GLY A 650 6.61 4.64 -1.07
N LYS A 651 6.32 3.35 -0.80
CA LYS A 651 7.21 2.48 0.02
C LYS A 651 7.54 1.18 -0.69
N ARG A 652 6.64 0.69 -1.52
CA ARG A 652 6.84 -0.56 -2.24
C ARG A 652 6.26 -0.47 -3.64
N TRP A 653 6.88 -1.17 -4.55
CA TRP A 653 6.30 -1.39 -5.87
C TRP A 653 5.78 -2.82 -5.95
N ASP A 654 4.54 -2.94 -6.41
CA ASP A 654 3.86 -4.20 -6.64
C ASP A 654 3.91 -4.52 -8.14
N ASP A 655 3.99 -5.81 -8.47
CA ASP A 655 3.56 -6.29 -9.76
C ASP A 655 2.04 -6.50 -9.67
N PRO A 656 1.21 -5.52 -10.09
CA PRO A 656 -0.22 -5.55 -9.82
C PRO A 656 -0.93 -6.71 -10.52
N ILE A 657 -0.25 -7.32 -11.48
CA ILE A 657 -0.80 -8.40 -12.31
C ILE A 657 -0.66 -9.75 -11.60
N GLN A 658 0.46 -10.00 -10.94
CA GLN A 658 0.76 -11.32 -10.37
C GLN A 658 0.26 -11.48 -8.93
N ASP A 659 0.48 -10.50 -8.08
CA ASP A 659 0.14 -10.59 -6.64
C ASP A 659 -1.37 -10.45 -6.40
N ALA A 660 -2.03 -9.52 -7.09
CA ALA A 660 -3.48 -9.36 -7.03
C ALA A 660 -4.22 -10.61 -7.53
N GLU A 661 -3.70 -11.28 -8.56
CA GLU A 661 -4.30 -12.50 -9.10
C GLU A 661 -4.24 -13.66 -8.11
N ILE A 662 -3.11 -13.86 -7.43
CA ILE A 662 -2.96 -14.92 -6.43
C ILE A 662 -3.88 -14.65 -5.21
N ALA A 663 -3.86 -13.44 -4.69
CA ALA A 663 -4.72 -13.05 -3.58
C ALA A 663 -6.21 -13.21 -3.93
N ARG A 664 -6.59 -12.80 -5.13
CA ARG A 664 -7.95 -12.94 -5.65
C ARG A 664 -8.38 -14.40 -5.78
N GLN A 665 -7.56 -15.27 -6.35
CA GLN A 665 -7.87 -16.70 -6.50
C GLN A 665 -8.13 -17.36 -5.15
N ILE A 666 -7.36 -17.01 -4.14
CA ILE A 666 -7.53 -17.52 -2.78
C ILE A 666 -8.84 -16.97 -2.17
N LYS A 667 -9.13 -15.69 -2.32
CA LYS A 667 -10.38 -15.07 -1.83
C LYS A 667 -11.63 -15.66 -2.48
N ASP A 668 -11.62 -15.88 -3.79
CA ASP A 668 -12.72 -16.50 -4.50
C ASP A 668 -12.99 -17.92 -4.00
N ALA A 669 -11.93 -18.70 -3.75
CA ALA A 669 -12.07 -20.04 -3.18
C ALA A 669 -12.61 -20.01 -1.74
N ILE A 670 -12.18 -19.04 -0.91
CA ILE A 670 -12.70 -18.82 0.44
C ILE A 670 -14.19 -18.53 0.40
N ASN A 671 -14.61 -17.58 -0.42
CA ASN A 671 -16.02 -17.18 -0.54
C ASN A 671 -16.90 -18.33 -1.04
N ALA A 672 -16.43 -19.10 -2.02
CA ALA A 672 -17.14 -20.28 -2.50
C ALA A 672 -17.31 -21.34 -1.38
N ALA A 673 -16.26 -21.58 -0.59
CA ALA A 673 -16.27 -22.51 0.53
C ALA A 673 -17.20 -22.04 1.66
N LEU A 674 -17.17 -20.77 2.04
CA LEU A 674 -18.06 -20.18 3.04
C LEU A 674 -19.54 -20.33 2.62
N ASN A 675 -19.89 -20.03 1.39
CA ASN A 675 -21.24 -20.20 0.87
C ASN A 675 -21.72 -21.67 0.89
N ALA A 676 -20.80 -22.60 0.60
CA ALA A 676 -21.10 -24.03 0.70
C ALA A 676 -21.36 -24.46 2.15
N LEU A 677 -20.57 -23.96 3.11
CA LEU A 677 -20.72 -24.23 4.54
C LEU A 677 -22.04 -23.66 5.09
N ILE A 678 -22.39 -22.42 4.75
CA ILE A 678 -23.70 -21.81 5.12
C ILE A 678 -24.86 -22.67 4.58
N SER A 679 -24.74 -23.17 3.35
CA SER A 679 -25.75 -24.06 2.78
C SER A 679 -25.85 -25.41 3.52
N GLN A 680 -24.73 -25.95 4.00
CA GLN A 680 -24.69 -27.16 4.82
C GLN A 680 -25.31 -26.92 6.20
N GLU A 681 -24.97 -25.82 6.85
CA GLU A 681 -25.53 -25.40 8.12
C GLU A 681 -27.06 -25.31 8.06
N LYS A 682 -27.61 -24.61 7.05
CA LYS A 682 -29.06 -24.54 6.81
C LYS A 682 -29.69 -25.92 6.67
N ARG A 683 -29.04 -26.88 5.98
CA ARG A 683 -29.55 -28.26 5.83
C ARG A 683 -29.55 -29.02 7.15
N ILE A 684 -28.53 -28.83 8.00
CA ILE A 684 -28.42 -29.47 9.31
C ILE A 684 -29.47 -28.91 10.26
N ASN A 685 -29.64 -27.59 10.32
CA ASN A 685 -30.66 -26.94 11.12
C ASN A 685 -32.08 -27.43 10.73
N ASN A 686 -32.35 -27.56 9.44
CA ASN A 686 -33.61 -28.15 8.97
C ASN A 686 -33.82 -29.63 9.37
N ARG A 687 -32.72 -30.44 9.50
CA ARG A 687 -32.80 -31.80 10.01
C ARG A 687 -33.07 -31.81 11.52
N ILE A 688 -32.47 -30.92 12.29
CA ILE A 688 -32.69 -30.75 13.71
C ILE A 688 -34.18 -30.44 13.97
N ASN A 689 -34.77 -29.49 13.21
CA ASN A 689 -36.16 -29.12 13.29
C ASN A 689 -37.07 -30.35 12.97
N LYS A 690 -36.76 -31.10 11.90
CA LYS A 690 -37.51 -32.31 11.57
C LYS A 690 -37.43 -33.43 12.64
N ILE A 691 -36.27 -33.53 13.35
CA ILE A 691 -36.13 -34.47 14.47
C ILE A 691 -36.96 -34.00 15.65
N ASN A 692 -36.96 -32.71 15.97
CA ASN A 692 -37.80 -32.13 17.02
C ASN A 692 -39.28 -32.36 16.79
N ASP A 693 -39.77 -32.17 15.58
CA ASP A 693 -41.17 -32.30 15.19
C ASP A 693 -41.63 -33.74 15.06
N ASN A 694 -40.72 -34.71 15.10
CA ASN A 694 -41.10 -36.11 14.92
C ASN A 694 -41.73 -36.71 16.18
N THR A 695 -43.05 -36.85 16.13
CA THR A 695 -43.87 -37.40 17.24
C THR A 695 -43.69 -38.90 17.49
N LYS A 696 -43.04 -39.62 16.57
CA LYS A 696 -42.82 -41.07 16.69
C LYS A 696 -41.50 -41.43 17.43
N LEU A 697 -40.67 -40.45 17.72
CA LEU A 697 -39.41 -40.67 18.43
C LEU A 697 -39.59 -40.40 19.95
N SER A 698 -38.97 -41.24 20.78
CA SER A 698 -38.85 -40.93 22.22
C SER A 698 -37.90 -39.72 22.42
N GLN A 699 -38.06 -39.03 23.55
CA GLN A 699 -37.28 -37.86 23.90
C GLN A 699 -35.77 -38.17 23.89
N GLU A 700 -35.35 -39.26 24.49
CA GLU A 700 -33.98 -39.73 24.55
C GLU A 700 -33.38 -39.94 23.15
N LYS A 701 -34.13 -40.55 22.21
CA LYS A 701 -33.69 -40.74 20.83
C LYS A 701 -33.66 -39.45 20.01
N LYS A 702 -34.47 -38.48 20.36
CA LYS A 702 -34.37 -37.13 19.76
C LYS A 702 -33.09 -36.45 20.20
N GLU A 703 -32.81 -36.43 21.50
CA GLU A 703 -31.59 -35.82 22.08
C GLU A 703 -30.32 -36.43 21.51
N GLU A 704 -30.25 -37.78 21.41
CA GLU A 704 -29.10 -38.43 20.79
C GLU A 704 -28.86 -38.01 19.33
N ARG A 705 -29.95 -37.95 18.55
CA ARG A 705 -29.84 -37.54 17.12
C ARG A 705 -29.52 -36.08 16.95
N ILE A 706 -30.08 -35.21 17.78
CA ILE A 706 -29.80 -33.78 17.78
C ILE A 706 -28.35 -33.54 18.18
N ALA A 707 -27.83 -34.28 19.21
CA ALA A 707 -26.44 -34.15 19.60
C ALA A 707 -25.45 -34.47 18.45
N LYS A 708 -25.76 -35.49 17.63
CA LYS A 708 -24.98 -35.84 16.43
C LYS A 708 -25.02 -34.74 15.36
N GLU A 709 -26.17 -34.12 15.13
CA GLU A 709 -26.27 -33.01 14.16
C GLU A 709 -25.60 -31.75 14.71
N LYS A 710 -25.69 -31.44 16.00
CA LYS A 710 -24.97 -30.33 16.64
C LYS A 710 -23.44 -30.49 16.60
N GLN A 711 -22.92 -31.72 16.67
CA GLN A 711 -21.50 -31.96 16.48
C GLN A 711 -21.03 -31.58 15.07
N LYS A 712 -21.86 -31.81 14.05
CA LYS A 712 -21.55 -31.37 12.67
C LYS A 712 -21.62 -29.87 12.52
N LEU A 713 -22.53 -29.19 13.22
CA LEU A 713 -22.57 -27.73 13.24
C LEU A 713 -21.26 -27.17 13.82
N ALA A 714 -20.80 -27.69 14.96
CA ALA A 714 -19.55 -27.27 15.55
C ALA A 714 -18.32 -27.49 14.64
N GLU A 715 -18.33 -28.52 13.78
CA GLU A 715 -17.29 -28.71 12.77
C GLU A 715 -17.40 -27.66 11.64
N ILE A 716 -18.59 -27.23 11.27
CA ILE A 716 -18.82 -26.18 10.28
C ILE A 716 -18.41 -24.82 10.85
N ASP A 717 -18.76 -24.51 12.08
CA ASP A 717 -18.39 -23.26 12.76
C ASP A 717 -16.87 -23.07 12.75
N ILE A 718 -16.10 -24.12 13.11
CA ILE A 718 -14.64 -24.07 13.05
C ILE A 718 -14.11 -23.80 11.64
N GLN A 719 -14.74 -24.39 10.61
CA GLN A 719 -14.33 -24.16 9.21
C GLN A 719 -14.63 -22.74 8.78
N GLN A 720 -15.79 -22.21 9.15
CA GLN A 720 -16.16 -20.83 8.84
C GLN A 720 -15.21 -19.84 9.53
N ASP A 721 -14.91 -20.06 10.82
CA ASP A 721 -13.97 -19.22 11.57
C ASP A 721 -12.58 -19.19 10.92
N ASN A 722 -12.04 -20.35 10.53
CA ASN A 722 -10.72 -20.45 9.89
C ASN A 722 -10.68 -19.73 8.52
N LEU A 723 -11.73 -19.87 7.72
CA LEU A 723 -11.80 -19.23 6.40
C LEU A 723 -12.00 -17.72 6.50
N THR A 724 -12.79 -17.28 7.47
CA THR A 724 -12.97 -15.85 7.75
C THR A 724 -11.66 -15.23 8.19
N TYR A 725 -10.95 -15.89 9.12
CA TYR A 725 -9.61 -15.46 9.54
C TYR A 725 -8.62 -15.35 8.38
N LEU A 726 -8.60 -16.33 7.47
CA LEU A 726 -7.73 -16.27 6.28
C LEU A 726 -8.12 -15.14 5.34
N SER A 727 -9.42 -14.89 5.14
CA SER A 727 -9.92 -13.78 4.33
C SER A 727 -9.49 -12.42 4.90
N GLU A 728 -9.71 -12.23 6.21
CA GLU A 728 -9.29 -11.01 6.92
C GLU A 728 -7.78 -10.79 6.85
N GLY A 729 -7.00 -11.87 6.97
CA GLY A 729 -5.56 -11.81 6.85
C GLY A 729 -5.09 -11.42 5.46
N ILE A 730 -5.72 -11.90 4.39
CA ILE A 730 -5.41 -11.52 3.02
C ILE A 730 -5.76 -10.05 2.77
N ASP A 731 -6.90 -9.57 3.31
CA ASP A 731 -7.26 -8.16 3.24
C ASP A 731 -6.23 -7.29 3.98
N LYS A 732 -5.81 -7.76 5.16
CA LYS A 732 -4.80 -7.06 5.96
C LYS A 732 -3.41 -7.08 5.31
N MET A 733 -3.03 -8.14 4.60
CA MET A 733 -1.78 -8.19 3.82
C MET A 733 -1.75 -7.12 2.73
N GLY A 734 -2.90 -6.82 2.10
CA GLY A 734 -3.03 -5.79 1.07
C GLY A 734 -3.40 -4.40 1.59
N SER A 735 -3.58 -4.22 2.90
CA SER A 735 -4.01 -2.93 3.44
C SER A 735 -2.85 -1.98 3.68
N GLU A 736 -3.08 -0.70 3.44
CA GLU A 736 -2.13 0.40 3.68
C GLU A 736 -1.72 0.52 5.16
N ASP A 737 -2.59 0.10 6.08
CA ASP A 737 -2.32 0.13 7.53
C ASP A 737 -1.42 -1.01 8.03
N ASN A 738 -1.04 -1.95 7.17
CA ASN A 738 -0.20 -3.06 7.59
C ASN A 738 1.28 -2.68 7.49
N PRO A 739 2.03 -2.68 8.60
CA PRO A 739 3.45 -2.35 8.57
C PRO A 739 4.31 -3.42 7.89
N ASN A 740 3.74 -4.59 7.59
CA ASN A 740 4.45 -5.69 6.95
C ASN A 740 4.12 -5.72 5.44
N ILE A 741 5.14 -5.97 4.64
CA ILE A 741 5.00 -6.20 3.20
C ILE A 741 4.79 -7.70 2.98
N PHE A 742 3.87 -8.05 2.09
CA PHE A 742 3.56 -9.43 1.75
C PHE A 742 3.72 -9.64 0.25
N THR A 743 4.49 -10.64 -0.15
CA THR A 743 4.72 -11.00 -1.54
C THR A 743 4.57 -12.50 -1.75
N PHE A 744 4.11 -12.90 -2.94
CA PHE A 744 4.09 -14.30 -3.36
C PHE A 744 5.25 -14.56 -4.32
N GLU A 745 6.10 -15.52 -3.99
CA GLU A 745 7.19 -15.97 -4.84
C GLU A 745 6.98 -17.43 -5.24
N THR A 746 6.91 -17.70 -6.53
CA THR A 746 6.84 -19.08 -7.04
C THR A 746 8.26 -19.59 -7.27
N VAL A 747 8.64 -20.69 -6.62
CA VAL A 747 9.96 -21.34 -6.72
C VAL A 747 9.78 -22.77 -7.20
N GLU A 748 10.58 -23.18 -8.18
CA GLU A 748 10.61 -24.56 -8.64
C GLU A 748 11.30 -25.43 -7.56
N ASP A 749 10.72 -26.59 -7.27
CA ASP A 749 11.25 -27.64 -6.37
C ASP A 749 11.34 -27.31 -4.86
N GLU A 750 10.63 -26.32 -4.33
CA GLU A 750 10.52 -26.09 -2.89
C GLU A 750 9.13 -26.42 -2.31
N ASP A 751 9.13 -26.91 -1.04
CA ASP A 751 7.89 -27.28 -0.32
C ASP A 751 7.13 -26.10 0.30
N GLY A 752 7.37 -24.87 -0.17
CA GLY A 752 6.78 -23.64 0.34
C GLY A 752 7.45 -23.15 1.65
N LEU A 753 7.58 -21.86 1.78
CA LEU A 753 8.11 -21.23 2.99
C LEU A 753 7.56 -19.81 3.11
N THR A 754 6.86 -19.53 4.21
CA THR A 754 6.55 -18.15 4.59
C THR A 754 7.61 -17.68 5.57
N SER A 755 8.33 -16.64 5.19
CA SER A 755 9.36 -16.04 6.04
C SER A 755 9.19 -14.53 6.06
N THR A 756 9.40 -13.93 7.23
CA THR A 756 9.47 -12.47 7.36
C THR A 756 10.93 -12.13 7.63
N ASN A 757 11.51 -11.28 6.82
CA ASN A 757 12.85 -10.78 7.08
C ASN A 757 12.83 -9.80 8.29
N THR A 758 13.98 -9.33 8.73
CA THR A 758 14.10 -8.47 9.93
C THR A 758 13.26 -7.21 9.89
N ASP A 759 12.68 -6.90 8.78
CA ASP A 759 12.17 -5.60 8.42
C ASP A 759 10.69 -5.62 8.04
N GLY A 760 10.01 -6.79 8.24
CA GLY A 760 8.58 -6.92 8.04
C GLY A 760 8.15 -7.36 6.64
N VAL A 761 9.07 -7.61 5.67
CA VAL A 761 8.66 -8.24 4.40
C VAL A 761 8.42 -9.71 4.64
N THR A 762 7.20 -10.11 4.40
CA THR A 762 6.79 -11.50 4.46
C THR A 762 6.71 -12.05 3.05
N THR A 763 7.66 -12.90 2.69
CA THR A 763 7.66 -13.60 1.41
C THR A 763 7.04 -14.97 1.59
N MET A 764 5.97 -15.22 0.86
CA MET A 764 5.28 -16.51 0.80
C MET A 764 5.77 -17.27 -0.43
N ARG A 765 6.86 -18.02 -0.26
CA ARG A 765 7.40 -18.88 -1.32
C ARG A 765 6.51 -20.09 -1.49
N ASN A 766 6.14 -20.39 -2.71
CA ASN A 766 5.25 -21.49 -3.04
C ASN A 766 5.74 -22.21 -4.32
N ASN A 767 5.37 -23.48 -4.47
CA ASN A 767 5.73 -24.27 -5.64
C ASN A 767 4.74 -24.12 -6.81
N GLY A 768 3.98 -23.03 -6.87
CA GLY A 768 3.02 -22.73 -7.93
C GLY A 768 1.70 -23.50 -7.84
N THR A 769 1.54 -24.45 -6.93
CA THR A 769 0.27 -25.18 -6.77
C THR A 769 -0.70 -24.39 -5.89
N PHE A 770 -2.00 -24.46 -6.21
CA PHE A 770 -3.03 -23.74 -5.45
C PHE A 770 -3.03 -24.09 -3.95
N TYR A 771 -2.92 -25.37 -3.61
CA TYR A 771 -2.92 -25.80 -2.20
C TYR A 771 -1.72 -25.29 -1.40
N ASN A 772 -0.55 -25.19 -2.03
CA ASN A 772 0.64 -24.63 -1.38
C ASN A 772 0.51 -23.11 -1.19
N ARG A 773 -0.07 -22.41 -2.16
CA ARG A 773 -0.41 -20.99 -2.03
C ARG A 773 -1.37 -20.73 -0.86
N VAL A 774 -2.41 -21.55 -0.68
CA VAL A 774 -3.34 -21.44 0.44
C VAL A 774 -2.66 -21.68 1.77
N HIS A 775 -1.75 -22.67 1.83
CA HIS A 775 -0.99 -22.97 3.04
C HIS A 775 -0.13 -21.77 3.46
N GLU A 776 0.68 -21.28 2.55
CA GLU A 776 1.58 -20.15 2.80
C GLU A 776 0.83 -18.83 3.03
N ALA A 777 -0.28 -18.59 2.31
CA ALA A 777 -1.15 -17.45 2.56
C ALA A 777 -1.78 -17.46 3.96
N THR A 778 -2.05 -18.66 4.53
CA THR A 778 -2.51 -18.75 5.92
C THR A 778 -1.42 -18.29 6.90
N HIS A 779 -0.15 -18.63 6.65
CA HIS A 779 0.95 -18.11 7.46
C HIS A 779 1.13 -16.60 7.27
N GLY A 780 0.98 -16.09 6.06
CA GLY A 780 0.95 -14.65 5.77
C GLY A 780 -0.17 -13.96 6.56
N ALA A 781 -1.39 -14.50 6.54
CA ALA A 781 -2.52 -13.98 7.30
C ALA A 781 -2.26 -13.99 8.82
N GLN A 782 -1.66 -15.05 9.36
CA GLN A 782 -1.27 -15.12 10.77
C GLN A 782 -0.25 -14.05 11.16
N ILE A 783 0.65 -13.67 10.24
CA ILE A 783 1.61 -12.57 10.45
C ILE A 783 0.88 -11.23 10.36
N ALA A 784 0.05 -11.02 9.35
CA ALA A 784 -0.68 -9.78 9.12
C ALA A 784 -1.60 -9.43 10.29
N LEU A 785 -2.22 -10.43 10.89
CA LEU A 785 -3.10 -10.28 12.06
C LEU A 785 -2.35 -10.32 13.42
N GLY A 786 -1.02 -10.44 13.38
CA GLY A 786 -0.17 -10.40 14.58
C GLY A 786 -0.08 -11.70 15.40
N ASP A 787 -0.68 -12.79 14.93
CA ASP A 787 -0.69 -14.08 15.63
C ASP A 787 0.60 -14.88 15.42
N LEU A 788 1.39 -14.54 14.43
CA LEU A 788 2.66 -15.17 14.10
C LEU A 788 3.74 -14.11 13.90
N ARG A 789 4.94 -14.39 14.39
CA ARG A 789 6.18 -13.70 14.03
C ARG A 789 7.19 -14.74 13.60
N VAL A 790 7.80 -14.52 12.46
CA VAL A 790 8.84 -15.40 11.91
C VAL A 790 10.11 -14.60 11.63
N ASN A 791 11.25 -15.25 11.69
CA ASN A 791 12.51 -14.67 11.25
C ASN A 791 12.76 -14.98 9.76
N GLN A 792 13.88 -14.50 9.24
CA GLN A 792 14.31 -14.69 7.84
C GLN A 792 14.36 -16.17 7.39
N ASN A 793 14.47 -17.10 8.34
CA ASN A 793 14.52 -18.55 8.07
C ASN A 793 13.17 -19.24 8.28
N GLY A 794 12.06 -18.47 8.42
CA GLY A 794 10.74 -19.01 8.67
C GLY A 794 10.53 -19.54 10.10
N GLN A 795 11.47 -19.29 11.04
CA GLN A 795 11.34 -19.76 12.42
C GLN A 795 10.46 -18.81 13.24
N ALA A 796 9.50 -19.38 13.94
CA ALA A 796 8.56 -18.62 14.75
C ALA A 796 9.23 -17.96 15.97
N LEU A 797 8.99 -16.67 16.14
CA LEU A 797 9.53 -15.85 17.23
C LEU A 797 8.51 -15.60 18.37
N GLY A 798 7.25 -15.95 18.18
CA GLY A 798 6.19 -15.74 19.18
C GLY A 798 4.78 -15.96 18.60
N GLY A 799 3.75 -15.60 19.34
CA GLY A 799 2.36 -15.80 18.95
C GLY A 799 1.80 -17.19 19.28
N LEU A 800 0.93 -17.75 18.46
CA LEU A 800 0.39 -19.10 18.63
C LEU A 800 1.52 -20.16 18.64
N SER A 801 1.32 -21.27 19.32
CA SER A 801 2.29 -22.39 19.29
C SER A 801 2.43 -22.93 17.86
N THR A 802 3.63 -23.35 17.45
CA THR A 802 3.87 -23.92 16.11
C THR A 802 2.82 -24.97 15.70
N PRO A 803 2.46 -25.97 16.56
CA PRO A 803 1.42 -26.93 16.19
C PRO A 803 0.05 -26.29 15.93
N ALA A 804 -0.33 -25.23 16.64
CA ALA A 804 -1.64 -24.59 16.44
C ALA A 804 -1.69 -23.86 15.08
N ARG A 805 -0.61 -23.20 14.69
CA ARG A 805 -0.47 -22.50 13.41
C ARG A 805 -0.53 -23.44 12.23
N GLU A 806 0.25 -24.49 12.29
CA GLU A 806 0.27 -25.51 11.24
C GLU A 806 -1.07 -26.27 11.15
N ILE A 807 -1.72 -26.52 12.28
CA ILE A 807 -3.08 -27.07 12.27
C ILE A 807 -4.01 -26.19 11.46
N GLN A 808 -4.00 -24.89 11.69
CA GLN A 808 -4.85 -23.93 10.98
C GLN A 808 -4.51 -23.87 9.48
N ALA A 809 -3.22 -23.80 9.12
CA ALA A 809 -2.79 -23.77 7.72
C ALA A 809 -3.21 -25.04 6.96
N TYR A 810 -2.98 -26.21 7.53
CA TYR A 810 -3.43 -27.48 6.91
C TYR A 810 -4.95 -27.65 6.93
N GLN A 811 -5.65 -27.07 7.91
CA GLN A 811 -7.12 -27.08 7.90
C GLN A 811 -7.66 -26.22 6.75
N ASN A 812 -7.11 -25.02 6.52
CA ASN A 812 -7.48 -24.18 5.38
C ASN A 812 -7.14 -24.84 4.05
N GLN A 813 -5.95 -25.43 3.94
CA GLN A 813 -5.57 -26.22 2.76
C GLN A 813 -6.58 -27.34 2.50
N ALA A 814 -6.97 -28.11 3.53
CA ALA A 814 -7.93 -29.22 3.40
C ALA A 814 -9.33 -28.74 2.97
N VAL A 815 -9.77 -27.58 3.45
CA VAL A 815 -11.10 -27.03 3.14
C VAL A 815 -11.13 -26.45 1.72
N LEU A 816 -10.10 -25.74 1.32
CA LEU A 816 -10.07 -25.05 0.02
C LEU A 816 -9.57 -25.93 -1.14
N ALA A 817 -8.60 -26.77 -0.89
CA ALA A 817 -7.95 -27.56 -1.94
C ALA A 817 -8.19 -29.07 -1.85
N GLY A 818 -8.75 -29.54 -0.75
CA GLY A 818 -9.11 -30.96 -0.54
C GLY A 818 -8.11 -31.74 0.33
N TYR A 819 -8.61 -32.76 1.05
CA TYR A 819 -7.81 -33.59 1.97
C TYR A 819 -6.73 -34.40 1.26
N GLU A 820 -6.88 -34.69 -0.01
CA GLU A 820 -5.90 -35.38 -0.86
C GLU A 820 -4.61 -34.59 -1.07
N THR A 821 -4.64 -33.27 -0.88
CA THR A 821 -3.48 -32.39 -1.02
C THR A 821 -2.60 -32.38 0.23
N LEU A 822 -3.11 -32.87 1.36
CA LEU A 822 -2.37 -32.90 2.62
C LEU A 822 -1.20 -33.88 2.57
N PRO A 823 -0.07 -33.57 3.24
CA PRO A 823 1.06 -34.46 3.31
C PRO A 823 0.73 -35.76 4.09
N PHE A 824 1.51 -36.83 3.87
CA PHE A 824 1.43 -38.05 4.65
C PHE A 824 2.25 -37.91 5.91
N SER A 825 1.68 -38.28 7.05
CA SER A 825 2.35 -38.28 8.36
C SER A 825 2.54 -39.68 8.91
N ASP A 826 3.71 -39.96 9.46
CA ASP A 826 4.02 -41.23 10.20
C ASP A 826 3.13 -41.42 11.44
N HIS A 827 2.56 -40.37 11.98
CA HIS A 827 1.71 -40.36 13.17
C HIS A 827 0.20 -40.37 12.88
N GLY A 828 -0.23 -40.89 11.74
CA GLY A 828 -1.67 -41.01 11.46
C GLY A 828 -2.05 -40.99 9.97
N GLY A 829 -1.09 -41.11 9.07
CA GLY A 829 -1.35 -41.10 7.62
C GLY A 829 -1.88 -39.73 7.12
N ARG A 830 -2.62 -39.74 6.02
CA ARG A 830 -3.27 -38.55 5.50
C ARG A 830 -4.67 -38.39 6.12
N PRO A 831 -4.98 -37.26 6.76
CA PRO A 831 -6.31 -37.05 7.35
C PRO A 831 -7.41 -37.01 6.28
N THR A 832 -8.60 -37.43 6.65
CA THR A 832 -9.81 -37.35 5.83
C THR A 832 -10.89 -36.46 6.45
N LYS A 833 -10.58 -35.86 7.59
CA LYS A 833 -11.46 -34.96 8.36
C LYS A 833 -10.59 -33.96 9.13
N LEU A 834 -11.09 -32.77 9.38
CA LEU A 834 -10.37 -31.72 10.12
C LEU A 834 -9.83 -32.15 11.47
N LYS A 835 -10.61 -32.93 12.24
CA LYS A 835 -10.18 -33.45 13.53
C LYS A 835 -8.95 -34.38 13.48
N GLY A 836 -8.59 -34.87 12.31
CA GLY A 836 -7.37 -35.65 12.07
C GLY A 836 -6.12 -34.80 11.95
N ILE A 837 -6.26 -33.52 11.71
CA ILE A 837 -5.16 -32.56 11.64
C ILE A 837 -4.86 -32.10 13.07
N THR A 838 -3.89 -32.74 13.68
CA THR A 838 -3.56 -32.57 15.11
C THR A 838 -2.07 -32.36 15.32
N ALA A 839 -1.65 -31.84 16.47
CA ALA A 839 -0.26 -31.67 16.81
C ALA A 839 0.57 -32.96 16.69
N PRO A 840 0.10 -34.16 17.14
CA PRO A 840 0.82 -35.41 16.86
C PRO A 840 0.96 -35.71 15.37
N TRP A 841 -0.09 -35.45 14.56
CA TRP A 841 -0.04 -35.66 13.11
C TRP A 841 1.00 -34.77 12.44
N ILE A 842 1.02 -33.47 12.77
CA ILE A 842 1.99 -32.51 12.23
C ILE A 842 3.43 -32.95 12.50
N LYS A 843 3.72 -33.37 13.73
CA LYS A 843 5.06 -33.84 14.09
C LYS A 843 5.53 -35.09 13.37
N GLY A 844 4.64 -35.80 12.69
CA GLY A 844 4.93 -36.97 11.86
C GLY A 844 5.18 -36.66 10.39
N ILE A 845 5.08 -35.42 9.96
CA ILE A 845 5.34 -35.00 8.58
C ILE A 845 6.84 -35.00 8.29
N LYS A 846 7.24 -35.55 7.15
CA LYS A 846 8.62 -35.56 6.65
C LYS A 846 8.75 -34.85 5.33
N ASN A 847 9.88 -34.19 5.13
CA ASN A 847 10.25 -33.60 3.84
C ASN A 847 10.68 -34.71 2.83
N SER A 848 10.97 -34.31 1.59
CA SER A 848 11.44 -35.20 0.53
C SER A 848 12.71 -35.98 0.89
N ASN A 849 13.50 -35.51 1.82
CA ASN A 849 14.72 -36.15 2.32
C ASN A 849 14.46 -37.11 3.51
N GLY A 850 13.20 -37.30 3.90
CA GLY A 850 12.81 -38.19 5.01
C GLY A 850 13.07 -37.64 6.41
N GLN A 851 13.42 -36.35 6.55
CA GLN A 851 13.59 -35.70 7.85
C GLN A 851 12.25 -35.15 8.34
N TYR A 852 12.01 -35.18 9.66
CA TYR A 852 10.81 -34.56 10.22
C TYR A 852 10.87 -33.05 10.04
N VAL A 853 9.75 -32.46 9.54
CA VAL A 853 9.65 -31.03 9.23
C VAL A 853 9.43 -30.22 10.51
N TYR A 854 8.69 -30.78 11.50
CA TYR A 854 8.26 -30.08 12.71
C TYR A 854 8.71 -30.75 14.01
#